data_e1591c7b73865c4df636a1f2aed6bc5e
#
_entry.id   e1591c7b73865c4df636a1f2aed6bc5e
#
_cell.length_a   1.000
_cell.length_b   1.000
_cell.length_c   1.000
_cell.angle_alpha   90.00
_cell.angle_beta   90.00
_cell.angle_gamma   90.00
#
_symmetry.space_group_name_H-M   'P 1'
#
loop_
_entity.id
_entity.type
_entity.pdbx_description
1 polymer ?
#
loop_
_entity_poly.entity_id
_entity_poly.type
_entity_poly.pdbx_seq_one_letter_code
_entity_poly.pdbx_strand_id
1 'polypeptide(L)'
;MKYNLTKKISYSIIILVLLVGLSLTAIFGMNGKGYGSAKDINLGLDLAGGVSITYEIKEDNPSSQDIEDTIYKLEKRIEGRSTESQVYKEGENRITVEIPGVTDANEILTELGTPGSLEFLDYTGYTAWSQGEDYTPLLTGSDVKTAQAYTDTSSKDSTPYGVSLTFTDEGGDKFAEATANNIGSRIYIVYDGSVVSYPTVNQAITGGNASITSMETFDAADNLATYIRIGSIPLTLNEVSSNIVGAQLGHDAIHTSLIAAAIGFALLCVFMIAIYRVPGVVATLSLIIYTTLVLFLVSVYDLTLTLPGIAGIILGIGMAVDANVIIYTRIREEIAAGKSVENSILAGYDKATSAIVDGNVTTLIAAIVLYIFGTGPVKGFATTLAVGNIVSIFTALVITKVIMKLLYNFGLTKPSMYGKTTHRRTYDILSIKKWTITVSIVLIVIGFITMGVQSALGNRALNFSLEFVGGSTTSFTFDKEYSQSEIENDIIPVIRDAAGITEVQQQKVQNSTKVSFKTTDLSLEQREAVEEAVTAKFPIEDGSIVETDTISSSVSSTMKKNAILSVILATIAMLIYIFARFRDIKFALAAVMALLQDVLVVITFYAVFRVPVGNTFIACMLTIVGYSINGTIIIFDRIREMLKSANSKTNITELVNSAITSTLTRNINTTITTLIMLVMLYILGVTSVKEFSLPLIVGIIVGFYSSVFLTSSFWYMLGGKNRGVIDEAVNKRKKAESIGKDGAQV
;
A
#
# COMPACT_ATOMS: atom_id res chain seq x y z
N MET A 1 33.08 16.86 -24.15
CA MET A 1 32.77 16.07 -25.37
C MET A 1 31.60 16.73 -26.10
N LYS A 2 31.86 17.54 -27.14
CA LYS A 2 30.76 18.12 -27.95
C LYS A 2 30.12 16.98 -28.75
N TYR A 3 28.84 16.70 -28.49
CA TYR A 3 28.12 15.74 -29.36
C TYR A 3 28.03 16.30 -30.77
N ASN A 4 28.28 15.43 -31.78
CA ASN A 4 27.97 15.75 -33.17
C ASN A 4 26.50 16.09 -33.32
N LEU A 5 26.15 16.96 -34.26
CA LEU A 5 24.77 17.43 -34.47
C LEU A 5 23.77 16.24 -34.51
N THR A 6 24.15 15.15 -35.17
CA THR A 6 23.36 13.92 -35.27
C THR A 6 23.05 13.32 -33.90
N LYS A 7 24.02 13.24 -32.98
CA LYS A 7 23.79 12.73 -31.61
C LYS A 7 22.91 13.66 -30.79
N LYS A 8 23.02 14.98 -30.97
CA LYS A 8 22.12 15.95 -30.29
C LYS A 8 20.68 15.73 -30.72
N ILE A 9 20.46 15.60 -32.06
CA ILE A 9 19.14 15.37 -32.63
C ILE A 9 18.57 14.04 -32.13
N SER A 10 19.36 12.94 -32.14
CA SER A 10 18.92 11.64 -31.69
C SER A 10 18.50 11.65 -30.21
N TYR A 11 19.29 12.24 -29.30
CA TYR A 11 18.91 12.34 -27.89
C TYR A 11 17.69 13.21 -27.66
N SER A 12 17.53 14.31 -28.44
CA SER A 12 16.33 15.16 -28.36
C SER A 12 15.08 14.41 -28.78
N ILE A 13 15.18 13.62 -29.87
CA ILE A 13 14.08 12.79 -30.36
C ILE A 13 13.73 11.72 -29.32
N ILE A 14 14.71 11.03 -28.74
CA ILE A 14 14.48 10.00 -27.71
C ILE A 14 13.76 10.60 -26.51
N ILE A 15 14.19 11.78 -26.01
CA ILE A 15 13.54 12.43 -24.87
C ILE A 15 12.11 12.89 -25.24
N LEU A 16 11.94 13.45 -26.43
CA LEU A 16 10.62 13.87 -26.90
C LEU A 16 9.68 12.66 -27.06
N VAL A 17 10.16 11.57 -27.64
CA VAL A 17 9.40 10.32 -27.79
C VAL A 17 9.06 9.74 -26.41
N LEU A 18 9.98 9.75 -25.45
CA LEU A 18 9.70 9.32 -24.08
C LEU A 18 8.66 10.22 -23.41
N LEU A 19 8.82 11.55 -23.50
CA LEU A 19 7.87 12.50 -22.90
C LEU A 19 6.49 12.39 -23.54
N VAL A 20 6.42 12.51 -24.86
CA VAL A 20 5.15 12.51 -25.58
C VAL A 20 4.56 11.11 -25.65
N GLY A 21 5.38 10.11 -25.95
CA GLY A 21 4.94 8.71 -26.05
C GLY A 21 4.37 8.18 -24.74
N LEU A 22 5.12 8.30 -23.63
CA LEU A 22 4.62 7.86 -22.31
C LEU A 22 3.40 8.68 -21.87
N SER A 23 3.37 10.00 -22.14
CA SER A 23 2.20 10.81 -21.78
C SER A 23 0.96 10.42 -22.60
N LEU A 24 1.13 10.12 -23.89
CA LEU A 24 0.03 9.63 -24.73
C LEU A 24 -0.43 8.25 -24.33
N THR A 25 0.49 7.33 -23.99
CA THR A 25 0.11 5.99 -23.49
C THR A 25 -0.60 6.08 -22.14
N ALA A 26 -0.16 6.95 -21.22
CA ALA A 26 -0.84 7.16 -19.95
C ALA A 26 -2.27 7.73 -20.11
N ILE A 27 -2.56 8.48 -21.19
CA ILE A 27 -3.87 9.07 -21.44
C ILE A 27 -4.77 8.14 -22.27
N PHE A 28 -4.24 7.55 -23.33
CA PHE A 28 -5.01 6.84 -24.36
C PHE A 28 -4.81 5.31 -24.35
N GLY A 29 -3.82 4.80 -23.63
CA GLY A 29 -3.43 3.40 -23.66
C GLY A 29 -2.67 3.00 -24.94
N MET A 30 -2.23 1.74 -24.97
CA MET A 30 -1.61 1.11 -26.13
C MET A 30 -2.67 0.36 -26.95
N ASN A 31 -2.53 0.38 -28.27
CA ASN A 31 -3.34 -0.38 -29.23
C ASN A 31 -4.87 -0.09 -29.18
N GLY A 32 -5.32 1.04 -28.69
CA GLY A 32 -6.74 1.39 -28.62
C GLY A 32 -7.56 0.54 -27.65
N LYS A 33 -6.93 -0.35 -26.88
CA LYS A 33 -7.57 -1.19 -25.86
C LYS A 33 -7.48 -0.65 -24.44
N GLY A 34 -6.94 0.56 -24.25
CA GLY A 34 -6.77 1.16 -22.91
C GLY A 34 -5.53 0.69 -22.16
N TYR A 35 -4.94 -0.44 -22.52
CA TYR A 35 -3.81 -1.05 -21.81
C TYR A 35 -2.64 -0.08 -21.60
N GLY A 36 -2.21 0.06 -20.36
CA GLY A 36 -1.17 1.02 -19.97
C GLY A 36 -1.67 2.45 -19.75
N SER A 37 -2.99 2.69 -19.82
CA SER A 37 -3.59 4.00 -19.54
C SER A 37 -3.95 4.17 -18.07
N ALA A 38 -4.08 5.42 -17.64
CA ALA A 38 -4.60 5.73 -16.29
C ALA A 38 -6.06 5.32 -16.10
N LYS A 39 -6.82 5.09 -17.18
CA LYS A 39 -8.22 4.64 -17.12
C LYS A 39 -8.35 3.12 -16.95
N ASP A 40 -7.31 2.39 -17.26
CA ASP A 40 -7.21 0.92 -17.18
C ASP A 40 -6.63 0.48 -15.83
N ILE A 41 -6.44 1.39 -14.90
CA ILE A 41 -5.94 1.08 -13.55
C ILE A 41 -7.08 0.54 -12.72
N ASN A 42 -6.90 -0.66 -12.17
CA ASN A 42 -7.82 -1.26 -11.23
C ASN A 42 -7.95 -0.42 -9.98
N LEU A 43 -9.17 -0.04 -9.65
CA LEU A 43 -9.47 0.76 -8.46
C LEU A 43 -9.80 -0.16 -7.28
N GLY A 44 -9.20 0.08 -6.13
CA GLY A 44 -9.58 -0.60 -4.89
C GLY A 44 -10.97 -0.17 -4.42
N LEU A 45 -11.52 -0.96 -3.52
CA LEU A 45 -12.86 -0.76 -2.98
C LEU A 45 -13.10 0.65 -2.42
N ASP A 46 -12.09 1.24 -1.78
CA ASP A 46 -12.09 2.59 -1.22
C ASP A 46 -12.22 3.71 -2.28
N LEU A 47 -11.99 3.38 -3.56
CA LEU A 47 -12.13 4.30 -4.69
C LEU A 47 -13.30 3.95 -5.62
N ALA A 48 -13.54 2.69 -5.87
CA ALA A 48 -14.64 2.22 -6.71
C ALA A 48 -15.98 2.19 -5.94
N GLY A 49 -15.92 2.12 -4.61
CA GLY A 49 -17.03 1.72 -3.78
C GLY A 49 -17.31 0.23 -3.92
N GLY A 50 -18.17 -0.33 -3.10
CA GLY A 50 -18.55 -1.74 -3.16
C GLY A 50 -18.38 -2.45 -1.83
N VAL A 51 -18.20 -3.77 -1.87
CA VAL A 51 -18.20 -4.67 -0.72
C VAL A 51 -16.91 -5.45 -0.65
N SER A 52 -16.30 -5.54 0.55
CA SER A 52 -15.21 -6.45 0.86
C SER A 52 -15.60 -7.32 2.05
N ILE A 53 -15.43 -8.62 1.91
CA ILE A 53 -15.73 -9.59 2.97
C ILE A 53 -14.51 -10.48 3.16
N THR A 54 -14.06 -10.59 4.40
CA THR A 54 -13.00 -11.54 4.77
C THR A 54 -13.58 -12.67 5.59
N TYR A 55 -13.37 -13.87 5.12
CA TYR A 55 -13.73 -15.11 5.80
C TYR A 55 -12.52 -15.76 6.45
N GLU A 56 -12.69 -16.31 7.64
CA GLU A 56 -11.72 -17.19 8.29
C GLU A 56 -12.14 -18.65 8.11
N ILE A 57 -11.21 -19.50 7.70
CA ILE A 57 -11.40 -20.93 7.54
C ILE A 57 -11.34 -21.56 8.93
N LYS A 58 -12.38 -22.32 9.32
CA LYS A 58 -12.46 -22.94 10.65
C LYS A 58 -11.64 -24.21 10.80
N GLU A 59 -11.35 -24.87 9.68
CA GLU A 59 -10.60 -26.12 9.67
C GLU A 59 -9.12 -25.88 10.02
N ASP A 60 -8.59 -26.68 10.92
CA ASP A 60 -7.17 -26.68 11.26
C ASP A 60 -6.35 -27.29 10.11
N ASN A 61 -5.43 -26.53 9.52
CA ASN A 61 -4.55 -26.93 8.42
C ASN A 61 -5.28 -27.39 7.14
N PRO A 62 -6.11 -26.55 6.52
CA PRO A 62 -6.75 -26.86 5.25
C PRO A 62 -5.69 -27.09 4.15
N SER A 63 -5.93 -28.02 3.24
CA SER A 63 -5.01 -28.24 2.12
C SER A 63 -4.97 -27.03 1.19
N SER A 64 -3.84 -26.81 0.51
CA SER A 64 -3.76 -25.72 -0.47
C SER A 64 -4.80 -25.84 -1.58
N GLN A 65 -5.12 -27.08 -1.96
CA GLN A 65 -6.13 -27.37 -2.96
C GLN A 65 -7.54 -26.98 -2.48
N ASP A 66 -7.90 -27.30 -1.22
CA ASP A 66 -9.23 -26.92 -0.67
C ASP A 66 -9.39 -25.39 -0.61
N ILE A 67 -8.31 -24.67 -0.31
CA ILE A 67 -8.30 -23.20 -0.31
C ILE A 67 -8.50 -22.67 -1.74
N GLU A 68 -7.75 -23.18 -2.72
CA GLU A 68 -7.86 -22.78 -4.13
C GLU A 68 -9.25 -23.08 -4.69
N ASP A 69 -9.79 -24.27 -4.42
CA ASP A 69 -11.12 -24.67 -4.84
C ASP A 69 -12.21 -23.80 -4.16
N THR A 70 -12.01 -23.41 -2.90
CA THR A 70 -12.92 -22.48 -2.20
C THR A 70 -12.86 -21.07 -2.81
N ILE A 71 -11.66 -20.57 -3.14
CA ILE A 71 -11.49 -19.30 -3.85
C ILE A 71 -12.24 -19.34 -5.17
N TYR A 72 -12.01 -20.37 -5.99
CA TYR A 72 -12.70 -20.52 -7.26
C TYR A 72 -14.23 -20.61 -7.12
N LYS A 73 -14.73 -21.29 -6.08
CA LYS A 73 -16.17 -21.34 -5.76
C LYS A 73 -16.74 -19.93 -5.50
N LEU A 74 -16.04 -19.15 -4.67
CA LEU A 74 -16.46 -17.79 -4.37
C LEU A 74 -16.37 -16.89 -5.62
N GLU A 75 -15.32 -17.02 -6.43
CA GLU A 75 -15.20 -16.31 -7.71
C GLU A 75 -16.38 -16.60 -8.63
N LYS A 76 -16.75 -17.88 -8.78
CA LYS A 76 -17.87 -18.28 -9.64
C LYS A 76 -19.23 -17.73 -9.17
N ARG A 77 -19.42 -17.56 -7.87
CA ARG A 77 -20.64 -16.97 -7.31
C ARG A 77 -20.77 -15.49 -7.60
N ILE A 78 -19.65 -14.78 -7.58
CA ILE A 78 -19.64 -13.33 -7.83
C ILE A 78 -19.41 -12.98 -9.30
N GLU A 79 -19.19 -13.97 -10.21
CA GLU A 79 -18.90 -13.81 -11.64
C GLU A 79 -20.06 -13.17 -12.37
N GLY A 80 -20.83 -12.44 -12.10
CA GLY A 80 -21.92 -11.72 -12.78
C GLY A 80 -22.25 -10.40 -12.08
N ARG A 81 -21.64 -10.18 -10.92
CA ARG A 81 -21.94 -9.00 -10.11
C ARG A 81 -21.06 -7.81 -10.49
N SER A 82 -19.78 -8.05 -10.76
CA SER A 82 -18.84 -7.04 -11.24
C SER A 82 -17.71 -7.69 -12.03
N THR A 83 -17.27 -7.06 -13.11
CA THR A 83 -16.12 -7.50 -13.92
C THR A 83 -14.78 -7.32 -13.20
N GLU A 84 -14.75 -6.58 -12.12
CA GLU A 84 -13.56 -6.25 -11.33
C GLU A 84 -13.52 -6.97 -9.97
N SER A 85 -14.44 -7.95 -9.78
CA SER A 85 -14.48 -8.74 -8.55
C SER A 85 -13.22 -9.58 -8.39
N GLN A 86 -12.72 -9.67 -7.16
CA GLN A 86 -11.51 -10.42 -6.81
C GLN A 86 -11.75 -11.30 -5.59
N VAL A 87 -11.25 -12.54 -5.65
CA VAL A 87 -11.18 -13.43 -4.48
C VAL A 87 -9.74 -13.87 -4.32
N TYR A 88 -9.19 -13.69 -3.14
CA TYR A 88 -7.80 -14.03 -2.89
C TYR A 88 -7.55 -14.51 -1.46
N LYS A 89 -6.49 -15.30 -1.32
CA LYS A 89 -6.03 -15.75 -0.01
C LYS A 89 -5.37 -14.58 0.75
N GLU A 90 -5.78 -14.37 1.99
CA GLU A 90 -5.16 -13.41 2.90
C GLU A 90 -4.52 -14.12 4.11
N GLY A 91 -3.19 -14.14 4.19
CA GLY A 91 -2.46 -14.87 5.22
C GLY A 91 -2.53 -16.39 5.03
N GLU A 92 -2.62 -17.16 6.12
CA GLU A 92 -2.59 -18.63 6.07
C GLU A 92 -4.00 -19.25 6.00
N ASN A 93 -4.99 -18.67 6.69
CA ASN A 93 -6.31 -19.26 6.91
C ASN A 93 -7.47 -18.30 6.61
N ARG A 94 -7.28 -17.28 5.75
CA ARG A 94 -8.33 -16.33 5.38
C ARG A 94 -8.49 -16.23 3.88
N ILE A 95 -9.72 -15.94 3.46
CA ILE A 95 -10.09 -15.65 2.08
C ILE A 95 -10.84 -14.33 2.08
N THR A 96 -10.39 -13.39 1.24
CA THR A 96 -11.03 -12.08 1.06
C THR A 96 -11.70 -12.02 -0.30
N VAL A 97 -12.95 -11.57 -0.31
CA VAL A 97 -13.78 -11.33 -1.49
C VAL A 97 -13.99 -9.84 -1.62
N GLU A 98 -13.61 -9.25 -2.74
CA GLU A 98 -13.83 -7.84 -3.06
C GLU A 98 -14.70 -7.71 -4.31
N ILE A 99 -15.79 -6.94 -4.20
CA ILE A 99 -16.75 -6.73 -5.28
C ILE A 99 -16.96 -5.23 -5.46
N PRO A 100 -16.17 -4.59 -6.33
CA PRO A 100 -16.31 -3.17 -6.63
C PRO A 100 -17.63 -2.87 -7.33
N GLY A 101 -18.19 -1.68 -7.07
CA GLY A 101 -19.37 -1.15 -7.75
C GLY A 101 -20.72 -1.73 -7.28
N VAL A 102 -20.73 -2.60 -6.29
CA VAL A 102 -21.94 -3.17 -5.70
C VAL A 102 -22.39 -2.32 -4.51
N THR A 103 -23.69 -2.09 -4.37
CA THR A 103 -24.26 -1.20 -3.34
C THR A 103 -24.97 -1.95 -2.22
N ASP A 104 -25.37 -3.20 -2.44
CA ASP A 104 -26.06 -4.04 -1.45
C ASP A 104 -25.15 -5.17 -0.97
N ALA A 105 -24.56 -4.99 0.20
CA ALA A 105 -23.68 -5.99 0.79
C ALA A 105 -24.45 -7.11 1.47
N ASN A 106 -25.62 -6.82 2.00
CA ASN A 106 -26.40 -7.83 2.72
C ASN A 106 -26.88 -8.90 1.73
N GLU A 107 -27.29 -8.50 0.52
CA GLU A 107 -27.59 -9.44 -0.55
C GLU A 107 -26.38 -10.33 -0.87
N ILE A 108 -25.20 -9.74 -1.01
CA ILE A 108 -23.96 -10.47 -1.30
C ILE A 108 -23.56 -11.40 -0.14
N LEU A 109 -23.65 -10.93 1.10
CA LEU A 109 -23.37 -11.77 2.27
C LEU A 109 -24.31 -12.96 2.37
N THR A 110 -25.58 -12.77 2.08
CA THR A 110 -26.56 -13.84 2.04
C THR A 110 -26.24 -14.84 0.92
N GLU A 111 -25.90 -14.35 -0.27
CA GLU A 111 -25.53 -15.19 -1.41
C GLU A 111 -24.25 -16.00 -1.15
N LEU A 112 -23.20 -15.36 -0.62
CA LEU A 112 -21.94 -16.02 -0.33
C LEU A 112 -22.02 -16.94 0.90
N GLY A 113 -22.87 -16.63 1.86
CA GLY A 113 -23.08 -17.40 3.08
C GLY A 113 -23.86 -18.71 2.87
N THR A 114 -24.61 -18.84 1.77
CA THR A 114 -25.33 -20.08 1.47
C THR A 114 -24.37 -21.17 0.97
N PRO A 115 -24.44 -22.41 1.47
CA PRO A 115 -23.64 -23.51 0.93
C PRO A 115 -24.00 -23.72 -0.54
N GLY A 116 -22.99 -23.83 -1.44
CA GLY A 116 -23.24 -24.21 -2.83
C GLY A 116 -23.89 -25.59 -2.92
N SER A 117 -25.00 -25.70 -3.61
CA SER A 117 -25.66 -26.97 -3.78
C SER A 117 -25.16 -27.64 -5.07
N LEU A 118 -24.51 -28.79 -4.92
CA LEU A 118 -24.30 -29.72 -6.03
C LEU A 118 -25.31 -30.85 -5.90
N GLU A 119 -26.11 -31.03 -6.94
CA GLU A 119 -27.20 -32.02 -6.97
C GLU A 119 -27.16 -32.86 -8.25
N PHE A 120 -27.42 -34.15 -8.10
CA PHE A 120 -27.56 -35.06 -9.21
C PHE A 120 -29.05 -35.44 -9.31
N LEU A 121 -29.67 -35.14 -10.43
CA LEU A 121 -31.10 -35.32 -10.65
C LEU A 121 -31.33 -36.31 -11.81
N ASP A 122 -32.32 -37.17 -11.68
CA ASP A 122 -32.88 -37.90 -12.83
C ASP A 122 -33.76 -36.96 -13.67
N TYR A 123 -34.34 -37.49 -14.75
CA TYR A 123 -35.22 -36.70 -15.61
C TYR A 123 -36.45 -36.15 -14.87
N THR A 124 -37.01 -36.94 -13.93
CA THR A 124 -38.19 -36.54 -13.14
C THR A 124 -37.82 -35.41 -12.16
N GLY A 125 -36.74 -35.58 -11.42
CA GLY A 125 -36.23 -34.55 -10.51
C GLY A 125 -35.82 -33.28 -11.25
N TYR A 126 -35.15 -33.41 -12.40
CA TYR A 126 -34.80 -32.24 -13.24
C TYR A 126 -36.04 -31.47 -13.74
N THR A 127 -37.14 -32.22 -14.12
CA THR A 127 -38.37 -31.59 -14.60
C THR A 127 -39.05 -30.82 -13.46
N ALA A 128 -39.19 -31.44 -12.29
CA ALA A 128 -39.73 -30.78 -11.11
C ALA A 128 -38.89 -29.55 -10.68
N TRP A 129 -37.55 -29.70 -10.61
CA TRP A 129 -36.65 -28.60 -10.36
C TRP A 129 -36.83 -27.43 -11.35
N SER A 130 -36.90 -27.73 -12.64
CA SER A 130 -37.06 -26.70 -13.69
C SER A 130 -38.39 -25.94 -13.63
N GLN A 131 -39.41 -26.54 -13.00
CA GLN A 131 -40.74 -25.96 -12.80
C GLN A 131 -40.92 -25.30 -11.43
N GLY A 132 -39.87 -25.37 -10.57
CA GLY A 132 -39.93 -24.85 -9.21
C GLY A 132 -40.81 -25.69 -8.27
N GLU A 133 -41.02 -26.97 -8.60
CA GLU A 133 -41.76 -27.93 -7.78
C GLU A 133 -40.80 -28.66 -6.81
N ASP A 134 -41.38 -29.27 -5.76
CA ASP A 134 -40.60 -30.07 -4.80
C ASP A 134 -39.98 -31.29 -5.47
N TYR A 135 -38.69 -31.52 -5.24
CA TYR A 135 -37.95 -32.68 -5.75
C TYR A 135 -36.98 -33.22 -4.71
N THR A 136 -36.48 -34.42 -4.94
CA THR A 136 -35.43 -35.03 -4.11
C THR A 136 -34.25 -35.39 -5.01
N PRO A 137 -33.02 -34.88 -4.72
CA PRO A 137 -31.84 -35.22 -5.50
C PRO A 137 -31.44 -36.69 -5.27
N LEU A 138 -30.91 -37.32 -6.32
CA LEU A 138 -30.36 -38.68 -6.25
C LEU A 138 -29.12 -38.74 -5.35
N LEU A 139 -28.23 -37.72 -5.52
CA LEU A 139 -27.02 -37.49 -4.73
C LEU A 139 -26.82 -35.98 -4.58
N THR A 140 -26.06 -35.64 -3.56
CA THR A 140 -25.61 -34.27 -3.27
C THR A 140 -24.07 -34.18 -3.30
N GLY A 141 -23.52 -32.99 -3.21
CA GLY A 141 -22.09 -32.78 -3.17
C GLY A 141 -21.41 -33.57 -2.05
N SER A 142 -22.03 -33.74 -0.89
CA SER A 142 -21.50 -34.52 0.23
C SER A 142 -21.28 -36.00 -0.05
N ASP A 143 -21.92 -36.54 -1.08
CA ASP A 143 -21.79 -37.93 -1.53
C ASP A 143 -20.53 -38.14 -2.41
N VAL A 144 -19.92 -37.07 -2.93
CA VAL A 144 -18.70 -37.10 -3.76
C VAL A 144 -17.45 -36.88 -2.91
N LYS A 145 -16.47 -37.77 -3.06
CA LYS A 145 -15.17 -37.67 -2.37
C LYS A 145 -14.13 -36.91 -3.16
N THR A 146 -14.00 -37.20 -4.47
CA THR A 146 -13.06 -36.49 -5.36
C THR A 146 -13.59 -36.46 -6.78
N ALA A 147 -13.21 -35.41 -7.54
CA ALA A 147 -13.44 -35.31 -8.97
C ALA A 147 -12.15 -34.76 -9.63
N GLN A 148 -11.70 -35.40 -10.73
CA GLN A 148 -10.48 -35.01 -11.44
C GLN A 148 -10.65 -35.16 -12.94
N ALA A 149 -10.20 -34.18 -13.70
CA ALA A 149 -10.10 -34.30 -15.13
C ALA A 149 -8.99 -35.26 -15.53
N TYR A 150 -9.20 -36.04 -16.57
CA TYR A 150 -8.18 -36.94 -17.11
C TYR A 150 -8.18 -36.92 -18.63
N THR A 151 -7.05 -37.35 -19.20
CA THR A 151 -6.87 -37.59 -20.63
C THR A 151 -6.71 -39.10 -20.88
N ASP A 152 -7.60 -39.71 -21.63
CA ASP A 152 -7.46 -41.11 -22.05
C ASP A 152 -6.54 -41.22 -23.27
N THR A 153 -5.26 -41.49 -23.01
CA THR A 153 -4.24 -41.66 -24.06
C THR A 153 -4.40 -42.98 -24.82
N SER A 154 -5.22 -43.89 -24.35
CA SER A 154 -5.51 -45.19 -25.00
C SER A 154 -6.68 -45.14 -25.96
N SER A 155 -7.53 -44.12 -25.85
CA SER A 155 -8.68 -43.91 -26.73
C SER A 155 -8.25 -43.47 -28.11
N LYS A 156 -8.81 -44.11 -29.14
CA LYS A 156 -8.67 -43.67 -30.53
C LYS A 156 -9.75 -42.66 -30.95
N ASP A 157 -10.56 -42.25 -30.01
CA ASP A 157 -11.66 -41.30 -30.25
C ASP A 157 -11.15 -39.88 -30.35
N SER A 158 -11.90 -39.04 -31.07
CA SER A 158 -11.60 -37.63 -31.23
C SER A 158 -11.78 -36.78 -29.96
N THR A 159 -12.27 -37.36 -28.87
CA THR A 159 -12.58 -36.71 -27.57
C THR A 159 -12.00 -37.51 -26.41
N PRO A 160 -10.69 -37.44 -26.17
CA PRO A 160 -10.00 -38.27 -25.16
C PRO A 160 -10.16 -37.75 -23.72
N TYR A 161 -10.93 -36.71 -23.51
CA TYR A 161 -11.00 -36.03 -22.19
C TYR A 161 -12.23 -36.54 -21.41
N GLY A 162 -12.10 -36.60 -20.07
CA GLY A 162 -13.17 -36.98 -19.19
C GLY A 162 -12.93 -36.55 -17.75
N VAL A 163 -13.92 -36.83 -16.91
CA VAL A 163 -13.89 -36.58 -15.48
C VAL A 163 -13.99 -37.90 -14.71
N SER A 164 -13.05 -38.20 -13.87
CA SER A 164 -13.10 -39.32 -12.94
C SER A 164 -13.72 -38.85 -11.63
N LEU A 165 -14.69 -39.57 -11.13
CA LEU A 165 -15.40 -39.32 -9.90
C LEU A 165 -15.15 -40.48 -8.92
N THR A 166 -14.88 -40.15 -7.67
CA THR A 166 -14.86 -41.11 -6.56
C THR A 166 -15.87 -40.63 -5.53
N PHE A 167 -16.77 -41.52 -5.16
CA PHE A 167 -17.82 -41.27 -4.16
C PHE A 167 -17.37 -41.69 -2.76
N THR A 168 -18.07 -41.20 -1.75
CA THR A 168 -17.99 -41.75 -0.38
C THR A 168 -18.61 -43.17 -0.38
N ASP A 169 -18.41 -43.96 0.68
CA ASP A 169 -18.99 -45.30 0.73
C ASP A 169 -20.52 -45.26 0.61
N GLU A 170 -21.17 -44.33 1.31
CA GLU A 170 -22.62 -44.10 1.23
C GLU A 170 -23.04 -43.53 -0.14
N GLY A 171 -22.29 -42.58 -0.67
CA GLY A 171 -22.53 -41.98 -2.00
C GLY A 171 -22.36 -43.01 -3.11
N GLY A 172 -21.39 -43.93 -2.97
CA GLY A 172 -21.21 -45.05 -3.91
C GLY A 172 -22.42 -45.98 -4.00
N ASP A 173 -23.04 -46.33 -2.86
CA ASP A 173 -24.24 -47.13 -2.80
C ASP A 173 -25.44 -46.40 -3.44
N LYS A 174 -25.64 -45.10 -3.10
CA LYS A 174 -26.67 -44.26 -3.72
C LYS A 174 -26.47 -44.14 -5.25
N PHE A 175 -25.22 -43.98 -5.70
CA PHE A 175 -24.90 -43.84 -7.11
C PHE A 175 -25.13 -45.16 -7.90
N ALA A 176 -24.84 -46.29 -7.26
CA ALA A 176 -25.09 -47.60 -7.82
C ALA A 176 -26.62 -47.82 -8.06
N GLU A 177 -27.45 -47.47 -7.09
CA GLU A 177 -28.91 -47.50 -7.23
C GLU A 177 -29.38 -46.51 -8.27
N ALA A 178 -28.92 -45.26 -8.24
CA ALA A 178 -29.29 -44.21 -9.20
C ALA A 178 -28.94 -44.60 -10.63
N THR A 179 -27.75 -45.16 -10.87
CA THR A 179 -27.34 -45.60 -12.22
C THR A 179 -28.06 -46.84 -12.66
N ALA A 180 -28.38 -47.80 -11.78
CA ALA A 180 -29.16 -48.97 -12.13
C ALA A 180 -30.58 -48.60 -12.58
N ASN A 181 -31.21 -47.63 -11.96
CA ASN A 181 -32.55 -47.18 -12.27
C ASN A 181 -32.64 -46.27 -13.51
N ASN A 182 -31.49 -45.70 -13.96
CA ASN A 182 -31.45 -44.73 -15.05
C ASN A 182 -30.64 -45.18 -16.28
N ILE A 183 -30.46 -46.49 -16.52
CA ILE A 183 -29.70 -46.98 -17.68
C ILE A 183 -30.38 -46.50 -18.99
N GLY A 184 -29.58 -45.87 -19.87
CA GLY A 184 -30.00 -45.25 -21.11
C GLY A 184 -30.62 -43.87 -20.97
N SER A 185 -30.80 -43.40 -19.74
CA SER A 185 -31.30 -42.04 -19.40
C SER A 185 -30.14 -41.09 -19.02
N ARG A 186 -30.46 -39.83 -18.87
CA ARG A 186 -29.49 -38.79 -18.43
C ARG A 186 -29.62 -38.57 -16.95
N ILE A 187 -28.46 -38.33 -16.30
CA ILE A 187 -28.38 -37.75 -14.98
C ILE A 187 -27.94 -36.29 -15.16
N TYR A 188 -28.72 -35.37 -14.63
CA TYR A 188 -28.43 -33.92 -14.68
C TYR A 188 -27.63 -33.53 -13.46
N ILE A 189 -26.51 -32.90 -13.70
CA ILE A 189 -25.65 -32.37 -12.64
C ILE A 189 -25.96 -30.87 -12.57
N VAL A 190 -26.54 -30.46 -11.46
CA VAL A 190 -26.93 -29.07 -11.20
C VAL A 190 -26.02 -28.51 -10.14
N TYR A 191 -25.44 -27.34 -10.38
CA TYR A 191 -24.64 -26.59 -9.43
C TYR A 191 -25.19 -25.17 -9.31
N ASP A 192 -25.51 -24.72 -8.09
CA ASP A 192 -26.07 -23.39 -7.79
C ASP A 192 -27.16 -22.93 -8.78
N GLY A 193 -28.17 -23.79 -9.00
CA GLY A 193 -29.28 -23.47 -9.87
C GLY A 193 -28.99 -23.48 -11.39
N SER A 194 -27.83 -23.99 -11.80
CA SER A 194 -27.42 -24.10 -13.20
C SER A 194 -27.05 -25.54 -13.57
N VAL A 195 -27.56 -26.04 -14.72
CA VAL A 195 -27.15 -27.36 -15.22
C VAL A 195 -25.75 -27.27 -15.81
N VAL A 196 -24.79 -27.93 -15.14
CA VAL A 196 -23.38 -27.93 -15.57
C VAL A 196 -23.02 -29.12 -16.46
N SER A 197 -23.75 -30.24 -16.37
CA SER A 197 -23.60 -31.41 -17.25
C SER A 197 -24.83 -32.33 -17.20
N TYR A 198 -25.01 -33.15 -18.23
CA TYR A 198 -26.10 -34.12 -18.30
C TYR A 198 -25.65 -35.42 -19.00
N PRO A 199 -24.69 -36.18 -18.43
CA PRO A 199 -24.19 -37.42 -19.02
C PRO A 199 -25.27 -38.50 -19.11
N THR A 200 -25.15 -39.37 -20.13
CA THR A 200 -26.04 -40.55 -20.28
C THR A 200 -25.45 -41.73 -19.52
N VAL A 201 -26.28 -42.44 -18.77
CA VAL A 201 -25.88 -43.64 -18.03
C VAL A 201 -25.80 -44.83 -18.98
N ASN A 202 -24.61 -45.34 -19.25
CA ASN A 202 -24.39 -46.46 -20.15
C ASN A 202 -24.66 -47.83 -19.48
N GLN A 203 -24.35 -47.94 -18.20
CA GLN A 203 -24.52 -49.16 -17.38
C GLN A 203 -24.60 -48.80 -15.89
N ALA A 204 -25.10 -49.72 -15.09
CA ALA A 204 -25.05 -49.59 -13.64
C ALA A 204 -23.61 -49.58 -13.17
N ILE A 205 -23.27 -48.62 -12.29
CA ILE A 205 -21.92 -48.39 -11.80
C ILE A 205 -21.88 -48.75 -10.30
N THR A 206 -21.25 -49.88 -10.00
CA THR A 206 -21.10 -50.40 -8.64
C THR A 206 -19.64 -50.29 -8.26
N GLY A 207 -19.31 -49.74 -7.10
CA GLY A 207 -17.92 -49.69 -6.62
C GLY A 207 -17.37 -48.32 -6.38
N GLY A 208 -18.23 -47.31 -6.30
CA GLY A 208 -17.87 -45.97 -5.81
C GLY A 208 -16.97 -45.13 -6.73
N ASN A 209 -16.71 -45.59 -7.96
CA ASN A 209 -15.97 -44.83 -8.97
C ASN A 209 -16.75 -44.73 -10.29
N ALA A 210 -16.80 -43.57 -10.86
CA ALA A 210 -17.44 -43.29 -12.14
C ALA A 210 -16.58 -42.46 -13.06
N SER A 211 -16.89 -42.45 -14.35
CA SER A 211 -16.24 -41.57 -15.31
C SER A 211 -17.27 -40.93 -16.22
N ILE A 212 -17.18 -39.64 -16.39
CA ILE A 212 -17.87 -38.88 -17.45
C ILE A 212 -16.89 -38.78 -18.61
N THR A 213 -17.23 -39.34 -19.76
CA THR A 213 -16.35 -39.48 -20.91
C THR A 213 -16.79 -38.59 -22.08
N SER A 214 -15.98 -38.51 -23.12
CA SER A 214 -16.31 -37.87 -24.40
C SER A 214 -16.49 -36.34 -24.30
N MET A 215 -15.69 -35.69 -23.50
CA MET A 215 -15.63 -34.22 -23.42
C MET A 215 -14.77 -33.63 -24.54
N GLU A 216 -15.18 -32.49 -25.10
CA GLU A 216 -14.55 -31.91 -26.29
C GLU A 216 -13.15 -31.37 -26.02
N THR A 217 -12.91 -30.80 -24.80
CA THR A 217 -11.62 -30.22 -24.41
C THR A 217 -11.24 -30.63 -22.99
N PHE A 218 -9.96 -30.60 -22.70
CA PHE A 218 -9.46 -30.79 -21.33
C PHE A 218 -10.02 -29.73 -20.39
N ASP A 219 -10.09 -28.47 -20.85
CA ASP A 219 -10.62 -27.35 -20.06
C ASP A 219 -12.09 -27.57 -19.67
N ALA A 220 -12.91 -28.12 -20.58
CA ALA A 220 -14.30 -28.48 -20.26
C ALA A 220 -14.39 -29.59 -19.20
N ALA A 221 -13.49 -30.58 -19.28
CA ALA A 221 -13.40 -31.65 -18.28
C ALA A 221 -12.92 -31.12 -16.92
N ASP A 222 -11.92 -30.24 -16.92
CA ASP A 222 -11.37 -29.65 -15.70
C ASP A 222 -12.37 -28.71 -15.03
N ASN A 223 -13.08 -27.90 -15.79
CA ASN A 223 -14.18 -27.08 -15.29
C ASN A 223 -15.28 -27.93 -14.64
N LEU A 224 -15.72 -29.01 -15.29
CA LEU A 224 -16.74 -29.90 -14.72
C LEU A 224 -16.23 -30.59 -13.45
N ALA A 225 -15.00 -31.10 -13.47
CA ALA A 225 -14.38 -31.71 -12.30
C ALA A 225 -14.31 -30.72 -11.13
N THR A 226 -14.00 -29.47 -11.45
CA THR A 226 -13.95 -28.38 -10.47
C THR A 226 -15.33 -28.06 -9.90
N TYR A 227 -16.38 -27.92 -10.71
CA TYR A 227 -17.75 -27.72 -10.20
C TYR A 227 -18.18 -28.85 -9.26
N ILE A 228 -17.88 -30.11 -9.61
CA ILE A 228 -18.23 -31.26 -8.77
C ILE A 228 -17.43 -31.25 -7.48
N ARG A 229 -16.14 -30.95 -7.54
CA ARG A 229 -15.24 -30.89 -6.37
C ARG A 229 -15.65 -29.76 -5.43
N ILE A 230 -15.94 -28.57 -5.96
CA ILE A 230 -16.38 -27.39 -5.19
C ILE A 230 -17.70 -27.69 -4.44
N GLY A 231 -18.65 -28.39 -5.08
CA GLY A 231 -19.90 -28.80 -4.43
C GLY A 231 -19.71 -29.78 -3.30
N SER A 232 -18.53 -30.45 -3.20
CA SER A 232 -18.19 -31.41 -2.17
C SER A 232 -17.31 -30.88 -1.05
N ILE A 233 -16.78 -29.61 -1.19
CA ILE A 233 -15.82 -29.08 -0.21
C ILE A 233 -16.51 -28.67 1.08
N PRO A 234 -16.03 -29.18 2.22
CA PRO A 234 -16.59 -28.89 3.54
C PRO A 234 -15.84 -27.76 4.27
N LEU A 235 -15.18 -26.78 3.58
CA LEU A 235 -14.56 -25.68 4.31
C LEU A 235 -15.63 -24.77 4.89
N THR A 236 -15.67 -24.68 6.20
CA THR A 236 -16.56 -23.80 6.93
C THR A 236 -15.95 -22.42 6.99
N LEU A 237 -16.60 -21.48 6.33
CA LEU A 237 -16.21 -20.08 6.30
C LEU A 237 -16.96 -19.31 7.38
N ASN A 238 -16.22 -18.54 8.18
CA ASN A 238 -16.76 -17.63 9.16
C ASN A 238 -16.42 -16.20 8.79
N GLU A 239 -17.42 -15.33 8.63
CA GLU A 239 -17.19 -13.91 8.40
C GLU A 239 -16.43 -13.31 9.60
N VAL A 240 -15.28 -12.70 9.31
CA VAL A 240 -14.46 -12.05 10.34
C VAL A 240 -14.25 -10.56 10.08
N SER A 241 -14.54 -10.11 8.87
CA SER A 241 -14.57 -8.70 8.52
C SER A 241 -15.46 -8.48 7.30
N SER A 242 -16.25 -7.41 7.32
CA SER A 242 -16.92 -6.90 6.14
C SER A 242 -16.85 -5.38 6.12
N ASN A 243 -16.69 -4.82 4.93
CA ASN A 243 -16.59 -3.39 4.69
C ASN A 243 -17.44 -3.01 3.49
N ILE A 244 -18.31 -2.03 3.66
CA ILE A 244 -19.18 -1.48 2.63
C ILE A 244 -18.81 -0.02 2.42
N VAL A 245 -18.41 0.32 1.22
CA VAL A 245 -17.99 1.67 0.85
C VAL A 245 -18.88 2.23 -0.25
N GLY A 246 -19.44 3.40 -0.03
CA GLY A 246 -20.23 4.10 -1.05
C GLY A 246 -19.36 4.61 -2.22
N ALA A 247 -19.78 4.34 -3.46
CA ALA A 247 -19.06 4.73 -4.69
C ALA A 247 -18.85 6.25 -4.81
N GLN A 248 -19.74 7.07 -4.27
CA GLN A 248 -19.65 8.53 -4.31
C GLN A 248 -18.44 9.04 -3.55
N LEU A 249 -18.12 8.44 -2.39
CA LEU A 249 -16.94 8.82 -1.59
C LEU A 249 -15.63 8.58 -2.35
N GLY A 250 -15.54 7.47 -3.06
CA GLY A 250 -14.36 7.14 -3.86
C GLY A 250 -14.19 8.12 -5.04
N HIS A 251 -15.27 8.43 -5.77
CA HIS A 251 -15.24 9.40 -6.86
C HIS A 251 -14.78 10.79 -6.40
N ASP A 252 -15.31 11.29 -5.29
CA ASP A 252 -14.91 12.57 -4.70
C ASP A 252 -13.45 12.56 -4.24
N ALA A 253 -13.00 11.43 -3.69
CA ALA A 253 -11.61 11.24 -3.28
C ALA A 253 -10.64 11.28 -4.46
N ILE A 254 -10.96 10.61 -5.57
CA ILE A 254 -10.17 10.67 -6.81
C ILE A 254 -10.11 12.09 -7.34
N HIS A 255 -11.26 12.73 -7.51
CA HIS A 255 -11.36 14.07 -8.09
C HIS A 255 -10.58 15.10 -7.27
N THR A 256 -10.79 15.16 -5.96
CA THR A 256 -10.09 16.11 -5.08
C THR A 256 -8.60 15.82 -4.99
N SER A 257 -8.19 14.54 -4.95
CA SER A 257 -6.78 14.15 -4.93
C SER A 257 -6.06 14.49 -6.24
N LEU A 258 -6.72 14.34 -7.40
CA LEU A 258 -6.16 14.76 -8.70
C LEU A 258 -5.96 16.27 -8.78
N ILE A 259 -6.92 17.07 -8.29
CA ILE A 259 -6.76 18.53 -8.20
C ILE A 259 -5.61 18.89 -7.27
N ALA A 260 -5.53 18.25 -6.09
CA ALA A 260 -4.45 18.45 -5.14
C ALA A 260 -3.08 18.11 -5.76
N ALA A 261 -3.00 16.99 -6.47
CA ALA A 261 -1.80 16.57 -7.19
C ALA A 261 -1.39 17.57 -8.26
N ALA A 262 -2.34 18.05 -9.08
CA ALA A 262 -2.07 19.01 -10.17
C ALA A 262 -1.55 20.34 -9.62
N ILE A 263 -2.22 20.90 -8.60
CA ILE A 263 -1.80 22.15 -7.97
C ILE A 263 -0.46 21.97 -7.25
N GLY A 264 -0.31 20.90 -6.47
CA GLY A 264 0.95 20.57 -5.79
C GLY A 264 2.11 20.40 -6.77
N PHE A 265 1.88 19.69 -7.88
CA PHE A 265 2.86 19.50 -8.95
C PHE A 265 3.27 20.83 -9.59
N ALA A 266 2.31 21.71 -9.91
CA ALA A 266 2.59 23.01 -10.48
C ALA A 266 3.42 23.89 -9.53
N LEU A 267 3.05 23.94 -8.23
CA LEU A 267 3.80 24.66 -7.20
C LEU A 267 5.22 24.11 -7.04
N LEU A 268 5.36 22.79 -7.06
CA LEU A 268 6.64 22.09 -6.99
C LEU A 268 7.54 22.45 -8.18
N CYS A 269 6.99 22.44 -9.40
CA CYS A 269 7.72 22.84 -10.60
C CYS A 269 8.19 24.31 -10.53
N VAL A 270 7.31 25.23 -10.11
CA VAL A 270 7.65 26.63 -9.90
C VAL A 270 8.77 26.78 -8.87
N PHE A 271 8.67 26.11 -7.74
CA PHE A 271 9.70 26.10 -6.69
C PHE A 271 11.05 25.61 -7.23
N MET A 272 11.07 24.48 -7.95
CA MET A 272 12.30 23.93 -8.52
C MET A 272 12.95 24.87 -9.54
N ILE A 273 12.17 25.45 -10.44
CA ILE A 273 12.68 26.40 -11.46
C ILE A 273 13.22 27.66 -10.78
N ALA A 274 12.50 28.19 -9.78
CA ALA A 274 12.90 29.41 -9.07
C ALA A 274 14.25 29.23 -8.32
N ILE A 275 14.42 28.09 -7.65
CA ILE A 275 15.62 27.80 -6.85
C ILE A 275 16.80 27.32 -7.70
N TYR A 276 16.54 26.38 -8.64
CA TYR A 276 17.60 25.68 -9.37
C TYR A 276 17.78 26.15 -10.82
N ARG A 277 16.88 26.98 -11.37
CA ARG A 277 16.94 27.51 -12.73
C ARG A 277 16.95 26.40 -13.80
N VAL A 278 18.00 26.30 -14.63
CA VAL A 278 18.11 25.27 -15.68
C VAL A 278 18.01 23.84 -15.11
N PRO A 279 18.75 23.45 -14.06
CA PRO A 279 18.49 22.19 -13.38
C PRO A 279 17.04 22.00 -12.92
N GLY A 280 16.36 23.09 -12.49
CA GLY A 280 14.94 23.04 -12.13
C GLY A 280 14.02 22.67 -13.30
N VAL A 281 14.29 23.18 -14.49
CA VAL A 281 13.58 22.79 -15.72
C VAL A 281 13.82 21.30 -16.03
N VAL A 282 15.06 20.81 -15.85
CA VAL A 282 15.37 19.38 -16.02
C VAL A 282 14.56 18.54 -15.02
N ALA A 283 14.45 18.97 -13.76
CA ALA A 283 13.63 18.29 -12.77
C ALA A 283 12.16 18.23 -13.18
N THR A 284 11.59 19.36 -13.65
CA THR A 284 10.19 19.42 -14.12
C THR A 284 9.93 18.41 -15.24
N LEU A 285 10.79 18.37 -16.25
CA LEU A 285 10.67 17.41 -17.35
C LEU A 285 10.81 15.96 -16.87
N SER A 286 11.74 15.71 -15.96
CA SER A 286 11.93 14.39 -15.35
C SER A 286 10.74 13.97 -14.51
N LEU A 287 10.09 14.89 -13.80
CA LEU A 287 8.90 14.59 -13.00
C LEU A 287 7.68 14.23 -13.85
N ILE A 288 7.53 14.85 -15.02
CA ILE A 288 6.48 14.45 -15.98
C ILE A 288 6.73 12.98 -16.40
N ILE A 289 7.98 12.65 -16.78
CA ILE A 289 8.34 11.26 -17.16
C ILE A 289 8.15 10.32 -15.96
N TYR A 290 8.53 10.72 -14.76
CA TYR A 290 8.33 9.96 -13.54
C TYR A 290 6.86 9.61 -13.33
N THR A 291 5.99 10.62 -13.34
CA THR A 291 4.55 10.45 -13.07
C THR A 291 3.90 9.56 -14.12
N THR A 292 4.19 9.78 -15.40
CA THR A 292 3.64 8.96 -16.49
C THR A 292 4.17 7.53 -16.45
N LEU A 293 5.44 7.33 -16.08
CA LEU A 293 6.03 5.99 -15.97
C LEU A 293 5.46 5.22 -14.76
N VAL A 294 5.19 5.90 -13.62
CA VAL A 294 4.55 5.28 -12.46
C VAL A 294 3.14 4.83 -12.82
N LEU A 295 2.33 5.69 -13.43
CA LEU A 295 0.97 5.35 -13.86
C LEU A 295 0.96 4.20 -14.87
N PHE A 296 1.87 4.23 -15.84
CA PHE A 296 2.04 3.15 -16.82
C PHE A 296 2.38 1.81 -16.15
N LEU A 297 3.31 1.80 -15.18
CA LEU A 297 3.68 0.57 -14.48
C LEU A 297 2.55 0.05 -13.57
N VAL A 298 1.80 0.95 -12.92
CA VAL A 298 0.64 0.57 -12.11
C VAL A 298 -0.41 -0.14 -12.98
N SER A 299 -0.72 0.39 -14.18
CA SER A 299 -1.65 -0.24 -15.11
C SER A 299 -1.10 -1.56 -15.69
N VAL A 300 0.15 -1.58 -16.17
CA VAL A 300 0.73 -2.77 -16.84
C VAL A 300 0.90 -3.97 -15.90
N TYR A 301 1.16 -3.72 -14.62
CA TYR A 301 1.28 -4.78 -13.60
C TYR A 301 -0.03 -5.06 -12.86
N ASP A 302 -1.16 -4.56 -13.35
CA ASP A 302 -2.49 -4.72 -12.77
C ASP A 302 -2.52 -4.44 -11.26
N LEU A 303 -1.78 -3.39 -10.84
CA LEU A 303 -1.72 -3.02 -9.43
C LEU A 303 -2.99 -2.26 -9.04
N THR A 304 -3.69 -2.75 -8.04
CA THR A 304 -4.88 -2.08 -7.50
C THR A 304 -4.52 -0.76 -6.84
N LEU A 305 -5.11 0.32 -7.35
CA LEU A 305 -4.93 1.66 -6.81
C LEU A 305 -5.94 1.92 -5.70
N THR A 306 -5.44 2.13 -4.49
CA THR A 306 -6.24 2.42 -3.30
C THR A 306 -6.14 3.90 -2.94
N LEU A 307 -7.00 4.39 -2.05
CA LEU A 307 -6.95 5.78 -1.57
C LEU A 307 -5.59 6.14 -0.92
N PRO A 308 -5.02 5.33 -0.01
CA PRO A 308 -3.64 5.51 0.41
C PRO A 308 -2.63 5.35 -0.74
N GLY A 309 -2.92 4.51 -1.74
CA GLY A 309 -2.08 4.34 -2.94
C GLY A 309 -1.96 5.61 -3.76
N ILE A 310 -3.06 6.36 -3.96
CA ILE A 310 -3.02 7.70 -4.58
C ILE A 310 -2.13 8.65 -3.76
N ALA A 311 -2.32 8.65 -2.43
CA ALA A 311 -1.47 9.46 -1.54
C ALA A 311 0.01 9.04 -1.64
N GLY A 312 0.29 7.74 -1.83
CA GLY A 312 1.62 7.20 -2.07
C GLY A 312 2.25 7.72 -3.38
N ILE A 313 1.49 7.78 -4.47
CA ILE A 313 1.96 8.36 -5.74
C ILE A 313 2.26 9.85 -5.57
N ILE A 314 1.35 10.61 -4.93
CA ILE A 314 1.52 12.05 -4.69
C ILE A 314 2.73 12.33 -3.80
N LEU A 315 2.89 11.56 -2.73
CA LEU A 315 4.08 11.60 -1.87
C LEU A 315 5.34 11.23 -2.66
N GLY A 316 5.26 10.20 -3.51
CA GLY A 316 6.33 9.75 -4.39
C GLY A 316 6.82 10.83 -5.34
N ILE A 317 5.92 11.68 -5.90
CA ILE A 317 6.29 12.85 -6.70
C ILE A 317 7.14 13.83 -5.86
N GLY A 318 6.73 14.10 -4.63
CA GLY A 318 7.50 14.93 -3.70
C GLY A 318 8.89 14.37 -3.40
N MET A 319 8.98 13.05 -3.15
CA MET A 319 10.25 12.37 -2.86
C MET A 319 11.15 12.20 -4.11
N ALA A 320 10.59 12.05 -5.30
CA ALA A 320 11.37 11.94 -6.54
C ALA A 320 12.20 13.20 -6.84
N VAL A 321 11.77 14.35 -6.32
CA VAL A 321 12.54 15.60 -6.42
C VAL A 321 13.77 15.58 -5.52
N ASP A 322 13.75 14.86 -4.39
CA ASP A 322 14.85 14.84 -3.42
C ASP A 322 16.18 14.40 -4.08
N ALA A 323 16.16 13.34 -4.89
CA ALA A 323 17.32 12.90 -5.65
C ALA A 323 17.86 14.02 -6.57
N ASN A 324 16.99 14.78 -7.21
CA ASN A 324 17.36 15.92 -8.06
C ASN A 324 17.97 17.06 -7.26
N VAL A 325 17.42 17.38 -6.08
CA VAL A 325 17.95 18.39 -5.15
C VAL A 325 19.38 18.02 -4.73
N ILE A 326 19.63 16.74 -4.46
CA ILE A 326 20.96 16.22 -4.12
C ILE A 326 21.96 16.48 -5.25
N ILE A 327 21.61 16.05 -6.47
CA ILE A 327 22.47 16.20 -7.66
C ILE A 327 22.76 17.68 -7.91
N TYR A 328 21.73 18.53 -7.92
CA TYR A 328 21.87 19.94 -8.28
C TYR A 328 22.65 20.74 -7.24
N THR A 329 22.50 20.39 -5.98
CA THR A 329 23.32 20.98 -4.92
C THR A 329 24.79 20.62 -5.11
N ARG A 330 25.12 19.38 -5.42
CA ARG A 330 26.50 18.96 -5.73
C ARG A 330 27.04 19.63 -6.99
N ILE A 331 26.25 19.77 -8.05
CA ILE A 331 26.68 20.52 -9.26
C ILE A 331 27.05 21.97 -8.90
N ARG A 332 26.23 22.63 -8.06
CA ARG A 332 26.50 23.99 -7.60
C ARG A 332 27.80 24.08 -6.77
N GLU A 333 28.02 23.13 -5.86
CA GLU A 333 29.25 23.06 -5.05
C GLU A 333 30.48 22.92 -5.93
N GLU A 334 30.43 22.07 -6.97
CA GLU A 334 31.55 21.88 -7.91
C GLU A 334 31.80 23.11 -8.81
N ILE A 335 30.75 23.83 -9.23
CA ILE A 335 30.87 25.11 -9.95
C ILE A 335 31.51 26.17 -9.03
N ALA A 336 31.08 26.24 -7.77
CA ALA A 336 31.65 27.17 -6.80
C ALA A 336 33.12 26.88 -6.46
N ALA A 337 33.53 25.62 -6.54
CA ALA A 337 34.91 25.19 -6.44
C ALA A 337 35.77 25.52 -7.68
N GLY A 338 35.21 26.22 -8.68
CA GLY A 338 35.93 26.70 -9.87
C GLY A 338 36.00 25.72 -11.03
N LYS A 339 35.30 24.61 -10.98
CA LYS A 339 35.23 23.64 -12.10
C LYS A 339 34.37 24.17 -13.24
N SER A 340 34.67 23.75 -14.49
CA SER A 340 33.79 24.00 -15.62
C SER A 340 32.40 23.38 -15.39
N VAL A 341 31.36 23.98 -16.00
CA VAL A 341 29.98 23.48 -15.86
C VAL A 341 29.85 22.03 -16.30
N GLU A 342 30.53 21.63 -17.39
CA GLU A 342 30.53 20.25 -17.88
C GLU A 342 31.10 19.28 -16.85
N ASN A 343 32.27 19.57 -16.30
CA ASN A 343 32.90 18.73 -15.29
C ASN A 343 32.11 18.73 -13.96
N SER A 344 31.46 19.84 -13.64
CA SER A 344 30.61 19.96 -12.46
C SER A 344 29.35 19.10 -12.60
N ILE A 345 28.74 19.02 -13.78
CA ILE A 345 27.61 18.12 -14.06
C ILE A 345 28.06 16.67 -13.84
N LEU A 346 29.17 16.25 -14.46
CA LEU A 346 29.65 14.86 -14.33
C LEU A 346 29.96 14.51 -12.86
N ALA A 347 30.72 15.37 -12.18
CA ALA A 347 31.08 15.16 -10.78
C ALA A 347 29.87 15.21 -9.83
N GLY A 348 28.87 16.05 -10.13
CA GLY A 348 27.65 16.16 -9.34
C GLY A 348 26.83 14.86 -9.35
N TYR A 349 26.62 14.26 -10.51
CA TYR A 349 25.95 12.97 -10.64
C TYR A 349 26.74 11.84 -9.96
N ASP A 350 28.06 11.78 -10.20
CA ASP A 350 28.92 10.74 -9.65
C ASP A 350 28.93 10.75 -8.11
N LYS A 351 29.13 11.93 -7.52
CA LYS A 351 29.14 12.10 -6.06
C LYS A 351 27.76 11.93 -5.40
N ALA A 352 26.68 12.23 -6.11
CA ALA A 352 25.31 12.13 -5.60
C ALA A 352 24.77 10.68 -5.59
N THR A 353 25.25 9.83 -6.52
CA THR A 353 24.69 8.50 -6.75
C THR A 353 24.61 7.64 -5.48
N SER A 354 25.69 7.58 -4.70
CA SER A 354 25.72 6.78 -3.47
C SER A 354 24.63 7.24 -2.46
N ALA A 355 24.53 8.55 -2.22
CA ALA A 355 23.55 9.09 -1.26
C ALA A 355 22.10 8.90 -1.74
N ILE A 356 21.86 8.99 -3.05
CA ILE A 356 20.54 8.75 -3.64
C ILE A 356 20.14 7.29 -3.49
N VAL A 357 21.00 6.35 -3.82
CA VAL A 357 20.73 4.91 -3.70
C VAL A 357 20.51 4.58 -2.21
N ASP A 358 21.37 5.04 -1.31
CA ASP A 358 21.25 4.76 0.12
C ASP A 358 19.92 5.25 0.71
N GLY A 359 19.49 6.47 0.38
CA GLY A 359 18.23 7.03 0.85
C GLY A 359 17.00 6.28 0.31
N ASN A 360 17.06 5.89 -0.96
CA ASN A 360 15.94 5.15 -1.58
C ASN A 360 15.87 3.69 -1.11
N VAL A 361 16.98 3.05 -0.82
CA VAL A 361 17.00 1.68 -0.24
C VAL A 361 16.30 1.67 1.12
N THR A 362 16.49 2.68 1.96
CA THR A 362 15.79 2.74 3.26
C THR A 362 14.28 2.88 3.10
N THR A 363 13.82 3.68 2.17
CA THR A 363 12.38 3.80 1.84
C THR A 363 11.84 2.49 1.26
N LEU A 364 12.63 1.80 0.43
CA LEU A 364 12.22 0.50 -0.12
C LEU A 364 12.11 -0.58 0.97
N ILE A 365 13.02 -0.60 1.95
CA ILE A 365 12.91 -1.49 3.11
C ILE A 365 11.59 -1.24 3.86
N ALA A 366 11.23 0.03 4.12
CA ALA A 366 9.96 0.38 4.75
C ALA A 366 8.75 -0.10 3.91
N ALA A 367 8.78 0.10 2.60
CA ALA A 367 7.73 -0.33 1.70
C ALA A 367 7.59 -1.86 1.65
N ILE A 368 8.68 -2.61 1.65
CA ILE A 368 8.66 -4.09 1.69
C ILE A 368 8.05 -4.60 2.99
N VAL A 369 8.47 -4.04 4.14
CA VAL A 369 7.91 -4.41 5.44
C VAL A 369 6.41 -4.11 5.47
N LEU A 370 6.01 -2.94 4.93
CA LEU A 370 4.62 -2.54 4.86
C LEU A 370 3.78 -3.46 3.95
N TYR A 371 4.34 -3.93 2.85
CA TYR A 371 3.70 -4.89 1.95
C TYR A 371 3.46 -6.25 2.62
N ILE A 372 4.44 -6.73 3.41
CA ILE A 372 4.36 -8.03 4.10
C ILE A 372 3.33 -8.00 5.23
N PHE A 373 3.31 -6.95 6.04
CA PHE A 373 2.48 -6.86 7.25
C PHE A 373 1.21 -6.03 7.09
N GLY A 374 1.10 -5.24 6.02
CA GLY A 374 -0.10 -4.45 5.71
C GLY A 374 -1.22 -5.32 5.16
N THR A 375 -2.45 -4.85 5.30
CA THR A 375 -3.66 -5.48 4.78
C THR A 375 -4.39 -4.50 3.86
N GLY A 376 -5.20 -5.01 2.93
CA GLY A 376 -6.09 -4.23 2.06
C GLY A 376 -5.44 -2.94 1.49
N PRO A 377 -6.04 -1.77 1.74
CA PRO A 377 -5.58 -0.48 1.18
C PRO A 377 -4.12 -0.13 1.48
N VAL A 378 -3.56 -0.63 2.60
CA VAL A 378 -2.17 -0.36 2.98
C VAL A 378 -1.17 -1.08 2.09
N LYS A 379 -1.50 -2.27 1.55
CA LYS A 379 -0.68 -2.94 0.54
C LYS A 379 -0.62 -2.13 -0.76
N GLY A 380 -1.75 -1.55 -1.19
CA GLY A 380 -1.79 -0.66 -2.35
C GLY A 380 -0.84 0.55 -2.19
N PHE A 381 -0.82 1.16 -0.99
CA PHE A 381 0.15 2.20 -0.67
C PHE A 381 1.60 1.71 -0.74
N ALA A 382 1.89 0.54 -0.17
CA ALA A 382 3.24 -0.02 -0.14
C ALA A 382 3.76 -0.31 -1.56
N THR A 383 2.92 -0.87 -2.44
CA THR A 383 3.27 -1.15 -3.84
C THR A 383 3.52 0.12 -4.63
N THR A 384 2.63 1.11 -4.53
CA THR A 384 2.80 2.39 -5.24
C THR A 384 4.03 3.14 -4.75
N LEU A 385 4.33 3.09 -3.44
CA LEU A 385 5.54 3.67 -2.85
C LEU A 385 6.80 2.97 -3.35
N ALA A 386 6.81 1.63 -3.42
CA ALA A 386 7.94 0.86 -3.92
C ALA A 386 8.22 1.12 -5.40
N VAL A 387 7.18 1.05 -6.24
CA VAL A 387 7.27 1.36 -7.68
C VAL A 387 7.75 2.78 -7.89
N GLY A 388 7.14 3.77 -7.22
CA GLY A 388 7.53 5.17 -7.29
C GLY A 388 8.99 5.37 -6.89
N ASN A 389 9.44 4.70 -5.85
CA ASN A 389 10.82 4.81 -5.38
C ASN A 389 11.84 4.24 -6.39
N ILE A 390 11.57 3.08 -6.99
CA ILE A 390 12.42 2.49 -8.03
C ILE A 390 12.48 3.40 -9.26
N VAL A 391 11.31 3.90 -9.72
CA VAL A 391 11.21 4.81 -10.86
C VAL A 391 11.95 6.13 -10.57
N SER A 392 11.92 6.62 -9.31
CA SER A 392 12.61 7.85 -8.93
C SER A 392 14.13 7.74 -9.08
N ILE A 393 14.72 6.61 -8.68
CA ILE A 393 16.15 6.34 -8.87
C ILE A 393 16.50 6.36 -10.36
N PHE A 394 15.73 5.65 -11.18
CA PHE A 394 15.94 5.59 -12.60
C PHE A 394 15.83 6.96 -13.27
N THR A 395 14.77 7.70 -13.00
CA THR A 395 14.56 9.02 -13.59
C THR A 395 15.62 10.03 -13.14
N ALA A 396 16.01 10.02 -11.86
CA ALA A 396 17.02 10.93 -11.33
C ALA A 396 18.44 10.64 -11.85
N LEU A 397 18.85 9.37 -11.93
CA LEU A 397 20.23 9.04 -12.31
C LEU A 397 20.43 8.87 -13.82
N VAL A 398 19.39 8.48 -14.56
CA VAL A 398 19.49 8.22 -16.00
C VAL A 398 18.86 9.36 -16.80
N ILE A 399 17.56 9.61 -16.62
CA ILE A 399 16.79 10.56 -17.44
C ILE A 399 17.29 11.99 -17.24
N THR A 400 17.41 12.46 -16.00
CA THR A 400 17.87 13.82 -15.73
C THR A 400 19.30 14.06 -16.23
N LYS A 401 20.18 13.04 -16.14
CA LYS A 401 21.55 13.13 -16.65
C LYS A 401 21.60 13.34 -18.14
N VAL A 402 20.73 12.65 -18.88
CA VAL A 402 20.64 12.78 -20.34
C VAL A 402 20.08 14.16 -20.71
N ILE A 403 18.95 14.59 -20.08
CA ILE A 403 18.37 15.91 -20.33
C ILE A 403 19.36 17.04 -19.98
N MET A 404 20.04 16.94 -18.85
CA MET A 404 21.03 17.93 -18.41
C MET A 404 22.18 18.11 -19.40
N LYS A 405 22.76 16.98 -19.87
CA LYS A 405 23.80 16.98 -20.89
C LYS A 405 23.29 17.57 -22.21
N LEU A 406 22.05 17.26 -22.58
CA LEU A 406 21.44 17.78 -23.79
C LEU A 406 21.31 19.31 -23.73
N LEU A 407 20.74 19.87 -22.64
CA LEU A 407 20.59 21.30 -22.45
C LEU A 407 21.94 22.03 -22.42
N TYR A 408 22.96 21.45 -21.77
CA TYR A 408 24.32 21.96 -21.82
C TYR A 408 24.85 22.05 -23.25
N ASN A 409 24.63 21.00 -24.07
CA ASN A 409 25.05 20.97 -25.46
C ASN A 409 24.29 21.93 -26.39
N PHE A 410 23.07 22.34 -26.01
CA PHE A 410 22.31 23.41 -26.70
C PHE A 410 22.78 24.83 -26.36
N GLY A 411 23.83 24.97 -25.54
CA GLY A 411 24.43 26.27 -25.24
C GLY A 411 24.11 26.85 -23.88
N LEU A 412 23.41 26.12 -23.01
CA LEU A 412 23.15 26.53 -21.62
C LEU A 412 24.40 26.27 -20.75
N THR A 413 25.51 26.98 -21.08
CA THR A 413 26.84 26.72 -20.48
C THR A 413 27.24 27.72 -19.40
N LYS A 414 26.47 28.82 -19.20
CA LYS A 414 26.83 29.87 -18.25
C LYS A 414 26.64 29.36 -16.81
N PRO A 415 27.66 29.48 -15.91
CA PRO A 415 27.54 29.08 -14.49
C PRO A 415 26.35 29.71 -13.77
N SER A 416 25.99 30.95 -14.11
CA SER A 416 24.87 31.67 -13.50
C SER A 416 23.51 31.02 -13.77
N MET A 417 23.38 30.16 -14.82
CA MET A 417 22.17 29.44 -15.15
C MET A 417 21.92 28.23 -14.24
N TYR A 418 22.94 27.78 -13.50
CA TYR A 418 22.87 26.64 -12.58
C TYR A 418 22.63 27.03 -11.13
N GLY A 419 22.37 28.33 -10.89
CA GLY A 419 22.11 28.93 -9.59
C GLY A 419 23.37 29.45 -8.91
N LYS A 420 23.18 30.13 -7.79
CA LYS A 420 24.27 30.68 -6.98
C LYS A 420 24.47 29.84 -5.71
N THR A 421 25.71 29.53 -5.36
CA THR A 421 26.07 29.09 -4.01
C THR A 421 26.28 30.30 -3.14
N THR A 422 25.62 30.32 -2.01
CA THR A 422 25.88 31.34 -0.99
C THR A 422 26.83 30.72 0.06
N HIS A 423 28.01 31.29 0.22
CA HIS A 423 28.85 30.94 1.36
C HIS A 423 28.11 31.36 2.63
N ARG A 424 27.63 30.38 3.39
CA ARG A 424 26.99 30.62 4.67
C ARG A 424 28.01 30.56 5.79
N ARG A 425 27.85 31.44 6.80
CA ARG A 425 28.54 31.33 8.07
C ARG A 425 28.19 30.00 8.72
N THR A 426 29.14 29.28 9.25
CA THR A 426 28.93 28.04 9.98
C THR A 426 28.04 28.29 11.20
N TYR A 427 26.93 27.58 11.30
CA TYR A 427 26.04 27.64 12.48
C TYR A 427 26.58 26.71 13.56
N ASP A 428 26.58 27.18 14.80
CA ASP A 428 26.99 26.36 15.96
C ASP A 428 25.79 25.56 16.51
N ILE A 429 25.40 24.51 15.78
CA ILE A 429 24.26 23.68 16.12
C ILE A 429 24.53 22.78 17.32
N LEU A 430 25.80 22.32 17.49
CA LEU A 430 26.16 21.49 18.63
C LEU A 430 26.10 22.22 19.97
N SER A 431 26.19 23.57 20.00
CA SER A 431 26.05 24.35 21.24
C SER A 431 24.65 24.25 21.84
N ILE A 432 23.63 24.19 20.99
CA ILE A 432 22.22 24.13 21.42
C ILE A 432 21.69 22.68 21.65
N LYS A 433 22.56 21.64 21.53
CA LYS A 433 22.15 20.23 21.66
C LYS A 433 21.39 19.90 22.94
N LYS A 434 21.72 20.55 24.08
CA LYS A 434 20.99 20.33 25.33
C LYS A 434 19.54 20.81 25.20
N TRP A 435 19.33 21.98 24.62
CA TRP A 435 18.00 22.53 24.38
C TRP A 435 17.16 21.69 23.43
N THR A 436 17.76 21.27 22.32
CA THR A 436 17.04 20.44 21.32
C THR A 436 16.65 19.08 21.91
N ILE A 437 17.54 18.41 22.64
CA ILE A 437 17.22 17.15 23.33
C ILE A 437 16.14 17.39 24.40
N THR A 438 16.22 18.46 25.17
CA THR A 438 15.20 18.77 26.19
C THR A 438 13.85 19.02 25.58
N VAL A 439 13.75 19.77 24.48
CA VAL A 439 12.48 19.98 23.75
C VAL A 439 11.87 18.64 23.31
N SER A 440 12.67 17.73 22.74
CA SER A 440 12.19 16.40 22.35
C SER A 440 11.69 15.59 23.54
N ILE A 441 12.40 15.59 24.66
CA ILE A 441 11.98 14.88 25.88
C ILE A 441 10.66 15.48 26.41
N VAL A 442 10.55 16.81 26.46
CA VAL A 442 9.31 17.48 26.92
C VAL A 442 8.13 17.10 26.04
N LEU A 443 8.29 17.11 24.71
CA LEU A 443 7.22 16.69 23.79
C LEU A 443 6.79 15.24 24.06
N ILE A 444 7.74 14.33 24.24
CA ILE A 444 7.44 12.92 24.52
C ILE A 444 6.72 12.77 25.87
N VAL A 445 7.19 13.49 26.90
CA VAL A 445 6.57 13.47 28.23
C VAL A 445 5.12 14.01 28.19
N ILE A 446 4.84 15.07 27.42
CA ILE A 446 3.49 15.56 27.18
C ILE A 446 2.61 14.43 26.60
N GLY A 447 3.12 13.67 25.65
CA GLY A 447 2.39 12.52 25.11
C GLY A 447 2.02 11.47 26.14
N PHE A 448 2.99 11.06 26.97
CA PHE A 448 2.74 10.10 28.03
C PHE A 448 1.78 10.63 29.09
N ILE A 449 1.89 11.91 29.47
CA ILE A 449 0.96 12.56 30.40
C ILE A 449 -0.45 12.55 29.78
N THR A 450 -0.62 12.94 28.52
CA THR A 450 -1.91 12.95 27.85
C THR A 450 -2.53 11.55 27.82
N MET A 451 -1.74 10.52 27.45
CA MET A 451 -2.22 9.13 27.49
C MET A 451 -2.62 8.69 28.90
N GLY A 452 -1.85 9.07 29.92
CA GLY A 452 -2.18 8.77 31.32
C GLY A 452 -3.46 9.48 31.80
N VAL A 453 -3.63 10.74 31.46
CA VAL A 453 -4.86 11.51 31.79
C VAL A 453 -6.09 10.90 31.10
N GLN A 454 -6.00 10.56 29.82
CA GLN A 454 -7.09 9.90 29.10
C GLN A 454 -7.47 8.57 29.76
N SER A 455 -6.48 7.76 30.14
CA SER A 455 -6.73 6.50 30.85
C SER A 455 -7.37 6.71 32.22
N ALA A 456 -6.98 7.75 32.95
CA ALA A 456 -7.57 8.10 34.25
C ALA A 456 -9.02 8.61 34.14
N LEU A 457 -9.36 9.21 33.00
CA LEU A 457 -10.73 9.65 32.68
C LEU A 457 -11.64 8.52 32.16
N GLY A 458 -11.14 7.27 32.13
CA GLY A 458 -11.88 6.11 31.59
C GLY A 458 -11.86 5.99 30.08
N ASN A 459 -11.13 6.87 29.37
CA ASN A 459 -10.96 6.80 27.94
C ASN A 459 -9.75 5.91 27.57
N ARG A 460 -9.71 5.42 26.33
CA ARG A 460 -8.52 4.75 25.81
C ARG A 460 -7.37 5.76 25.66
N ALA A 461 -6.14 5.35 25.97
CA ALA A 461 -4.93 6.18 25.89
C ALA A 461 -4.74 6.81 24.50
N LEU A 462 -5.02 6.05 23.43
CA LEU A 462 -5.08 6.51 22.05
C LEU A 462 -6.48 6.33 21.49
N ASN A 463 -6.81 7.08 20.45
CA ASN A 463 -8.09 6.95 19.75
C ASN A 463 -7.95 5.83 18.68
N PHE A 464 -8.08 4.59 19.12
CA PHE A 464 -8.00 3.45 18.21
C PHE A 464 -9.23 3.40 17.29
N SER A 465 -8.98 3.19 15.99
CA SER A 465 -10.03 2.94 15.00
C SER A 465 -10.56 1.51 15.10
N LEU A 466 -11.58 1.21 14.30
CA LEU A 466 -12.27 -0.07 14.31
C LEU A 466 -11.31 -1.24 14.06
N GLU A 467 -10.35 -1.09 13.14
CA GLU A 467 -9.36 -2.10 12.79
C GLU A 467 -8.51 -2.55 13.99
N PHE A 468 -8.36 -1.68 15.00
CA PHE A 468 -7.59 -2.01 16.20
C PHE A 468 -8.46 -2.33 17.42
N VAL A 469 -9.75 -2.03 17.36
CA VAL A 469 -10.68 -2.29 18.48
C VAL A 469 -11.48 -3.56 18.23
N GLY A 470 -11.91 -3.76 17.00
CA GLY A 470 -12.96 -4.69 16.62
C GLY A 470 -14.34 -4.10 16.89
N GLY A 471 -15.35 -4.72 16.35
CA GLY A 471 -16.75 -4.30 16.43
C GLY A 471 -17.33 -3.93 15.08
N SER A 472 -18.45 -3.22 15.08
CA SER A 472 -19.11 -2.73 13.87
C SER A 472 -19.23 -1.20 13.91
N THR A 473 -19.15 -0.57 12.75
CA THR A 473 -19.45 0.85 12.56
C THR A 473 -20.48 0.95 11.45
N THR A 474 -21.67 1.47 11.77
CA THR A 474 -22.71 1.74 10.76
C THR A 474 -22.86 3.25 10.61
N SER A 475 -22.77 3.75 9.39
CA SER A 475 -22.83 5.17 9.07
C SER A 475 -24.04 5.47 8.20
N PHE A 476 -24.86 6.40 8.67
CA PHE A 476 -26.04 6.90 7.96
C PHE A 476 -25.78 8.33 7.50
N THR A 477 -26.11 8.66 6.25
CA THR A 477 -26.20 10.03 5.76
C THR A 477 -27.67 10.43 5.76
N PHE A 478 -28.06 11.24 6.73
CA PHE A 478 -29.46 11.65 6.90
C PHE A 478 -29.81 12.79 5.95
N ASP A 479 -31.12 12.99 5.73
CA ASP A 479 -31.67 14.10 4.93
C ASP A 479 -31.46 15.47 5.57
N LYS A 480 -31.24 15.49 6.89
CA LYS A 480 -31.00 16.70 7.69
C LYS A 480 -29.91 16.49 8.74
N GLU A 481 -29.39 17.59 9.23
CA GLU A 481 -28.46 17.56 10.35
C GLU A 481 -29.21 17.34 11.68
N TYR A 482 -28.89 16.24 12.39
CA TYR A 482 -29.38 15.97 13.74
C TYR A 482 -28.40 16.55 14.78
N SER A 483 -28.97 17.16 15.84
CA SER A 483 -28.19 17.60 16.99
C SER A 483 -27.68 16.41 17.80
N GLN A 484 -26.64 16.62 18.61
CA GLN A 484 -26.11 15.58 19.48
C GLN A 484 -27.18 15.01 20.44
N SER A 485 -28.06 15.85 20.93
CA SER A 485 -29.16 15.44 21.84
C SER A 485 -30.20 14.56 21.13
N GLU A 486 -30.56 14.87 19.88
CA GLU A 486 -31.48 14.04 19.08
C GLU A 486 -30.85 12.68 18.78
N ILE A 487 -29.55 12.66 18.46
CA ILE A 487 -28.83 11.40 18.19
C ILE A 487 -28.81 10.52 19.45
N GLU A 488 -28.51 11.09 20.62
CA GLU A 488 -28.42 10.36 21.88
C GLU A 488 -29.79 9.87 22.41
N ASN A 489 -30.83 10.68 22.24
CA ASN A 489 -32.14 10.38 22.84
C ASN A 489 -33.09 9.66 21.88
N ASP A 490 -32.95 9.85 20.57
CA ASP A 490 -33.92 9.34 19.59
C ASP A 490 -33.31 8.22 18.72
N ILE A 491 -32.07 8.37 18.19
CA ILE A 491 -31.47 7.42 17.24
C ILE A 491 -30.81 6.27 18.00
N ILE A 492 -29.95 6.54 18.99
CA ILE A 492 -29.19 5.49 19.71
C ILE A 492 -30.11 4.45 20.37
N PRO A 493 -31.24 4.81 20.99
CA PRO A 493 -32.16 3.81 21.53
C PRO A 493 -32.71 2.86 20.47
N VAL A 494 -33.01 3.36 19.28
CA VAL A 494 -33.48 2.51 18.16
C VAL A 494 -32.43 1.49 17.75
N ILE A 495 -31.17 1.91 17.66
CA ILE A 495 -30.06 1.02 17.34
C ILE A 495 -29.86 -0.05 18.45
N ARG A 496 -29.94 0.37 19.72
CA ARG A 496 -29.82 -0.56 20.85
C ARG A 496 -30.90 -1.62 20.87
N ASP A 497 -32.13 -1.20 20.64
CA ASP A 497 -33.28 -2.09 20.65
C ASP A 497 -33.25 -3.06 19.47
N ALA A 498 -32.89 -2.57 18.27
CA ALA A 498 -32.83 -3.38 17.05
C ALA A 498 -31.69 -4.42 17.11
N ALA A 499 -30.51 -4.04 17.58
CA ALA A 499 -29.37 -4.95 17.68
C ALA A 499 -29.33 -5.78 18.98
N GLY A 500 -30.13 -5.43 19.99
CA GLY A 500 -30.09 -6.09 21.31
C GLY A 500 -28.79 -5.83 22.08
N ILE A 501 -28.17 -4.66 21.90
CA ILE A 501 -26.87 -4.27 22.48
C ILE A 501 -27.01 -3.13 23.47
N THR A 502 -26.03 -2.97 24.37
CA THR A 502 -26.04 -1.92 25.38
C THR A 502 -25.14 -0.73 25.04
N GLU A 503 -24.03 -0.97 24.35
CA GLU A 503 -23.03 0.05 24.06
C GLU A 503 -23.11 0.49 22.61
N VAL A 504 -23.44 1.77 22.40
CA VAL A 504 -23.40 2.46 21.10
C VAL A 504 -22.67 3.77 21.30
N GLN A 505 -21.63 4.01 20.54
CA GLN A 505 -20.87 5.25 20.55
C GLN A 505 -21.11 5.99 19.23
N GLN A 506 -21.54 7.24 19.32
CA GLN A 506 -21.74 8.09 18.16
C GLN A 506 -20.45 8.82 17.78
N GLN A 507 -20.24 9.00 16.50
CA GLN A 507 -19.21 9.87 15.94
C GLN A 507 -19.83 10.72 14.83
N LYS A 508 -19.97 12.02 15.10
CA LYS A 508 -20.50 12.99 14.14
C LYS A 508 -19.39 13.95 13.70
N VAL A 509 -19.32 14.22 12.41
CA VAL A 509 -18.48 15.31 11.88
C VAL A 509 -19.28 16.60 12.01
N GLN A 510 -18.65 17.64 12.54
CA GLN A 510 -19.32 18.94 12.73
C GLN A 510 -19.80 19.50 11.39
N ASN A 511 -21.06 19.99 11.35
CA ASN A 511 -21.74 20.48 10.16
C ASN A 511 -21.88 19.40 9.04
N SER A 512 -22.12 18.15 9.44
CA SER A 512 -22.34 17.03 8.50
C SER A 512 -23.66 16.34 8.83
N THR A 513 -24.36 15.89 7.79
CA THR A 513 -25.55 15.03 7.87
C THR A 513 -25.17 13.57 8.14
N LYS A 514 -23.89 13.21 7.95
CA LYS A 514 -23.38 11.85 8.19
C LYS A 514 -23.08 11.63 9.66
N VAL A 515 -23.64 10.55 10.21
CA VAL A 515 -23.42 10.12 11.60
C VAL A 515 -23.01 8.64 11.58
N SER A 516 -21.90 8.31 12.24
CA SER A 516 -21.41 6.96 12.40
C SER A 516 -21.65 6.44 13.81
N PHE A 517 -22.16 5.22 13.92
CA PHE A 517 -22.44 4.54 15.16
C PHE A 517 -21.50 3.34 15.33
N LYS A 518 -20.67 3.38 16.36
CA LYS A 518 -19.76 2.28 16.71
C LYS A 518 -20.42 1.40 17.77
N THR A 519 -20.41 0.11 17.49
CA THR A 519 -21.02 -0.93 18.34
C THR A 519 -20.02 -2.06 18.60
N THR A 520 -20.42 -3.03 19.42
CA THR A 520 -19.78 -4.35 19.44
C THR A 520 -19.98 -5.03 18.09
N ASP A 521 -19.30 -6.15 17.86
CA ASP A 521 -19.44 -6.96 16.66
C ASP A 521 -20.91 -7.39 16.45
N LEU A 522 -21.50 -7.03 15.30
CA LEU A 522 -22.87 -7.31 14.94
C LEU A 522 -22.95 -8.42 13.90
N SER A 523 -23.85 -9.40 14.11
CA SER A 523 -24.17 -10.38 13.08
C SER A 523 -24.89 -9.74 11.89
N LEU A 524 -25.00 -10.47 10.78
CA LEU A 524 -25.71 -9.97 9.58
C LEU A 524 -27.14 -9.57 9.90
N GLU A 525 -27.88 -10.44 10.64
CA GLU A 525 -29.28 -10.19 11.01
C GLU A 525 -29.42 -8.94 11.91
N GLN A 526 -28.44 -8.71 12.80
CA GLN A 526 -28.44 -7.53 13.66
C GLN A 526 -28.15 -6.27 12.84
N ARG A 527 -27.27 -6.32 11.84
CA ARG A 527 -26.98 -5.19 10.94
C ARG A 527 -28.20 -4.81 10.11
N GLU A 528 -28.88 -5.80 9.51
CA GLU A 528 -30.12 -5.61 8.76
C GLU A 528 -31.21 -5.00 9.63
N ALA A 529 -31.41 -5.53 10.85
CA ALA A 529 -32.39 -5.01 11.78
C ALA A 529 -32.10 -3.55 12.19
N VAL A 530 -30.84 -3.18 12.38
CA VAL A 530 -30.44 -1.79 12.68
C VAL A 530 -30.72 -0.89 11.48
N GLU A 531 -30.36 -1.30 10.29
CA GLU A 531 -30.58 -0.52 9.06
C GLU A 531 -32.07 -0.29 8.83
N GLU A 532 -32.88 -1.33 8.87
CA GLU A 532 -34.33 -1.24 8.72
C GLU A 532 -34.98 -0.35 9.81
N ALA A 533 -34.62 -0.55 11.06
CA ALA A 533 -35.19 0.20 12.17
C ALA A 533 -34.85 1.69 12.13
N VAL A 534 -33.62 2.04 11.73
CA VAL A 534 -33.18 3.44 11.64
C VAL A 534 -33.78 4.11 10.41
N THR A 535 -33.71 3.49 9.22
CA THR A 535 -34.24 4.07 7.97
C THR A 535 -35.75 4.22 7.98
N ALA A 536 -36.46 3.34 8.67
CA ALA A 536 -37.93 3.43 8.83
C ALA A 536 -38.36 4.65 9.69
N LYS A 537 -37.53 5.13 10.61
CA LYS A 537 -37.84 6.24 11.52
C LYS A 537 -37.16 7.55 11.16
N PHE A 538 -35.98 7.49 10.58
CA PHE A 538 -35.14 8.64 10.29
C PHE A 538 -34.79 8.65 8.80
N PRO A 539 -35.35 9.57 8.01
CA PRO A 539 -35.06 9.62 6.57
C PRO A 539 -33.58 9.83 6.29
N ILE A 540 -33.05 9.04 5.37
CA ILE A 540 -31.71 9.19 4.83
C ILE A 540 -31.74 10.01 3.54
N GLU A 541 -30.64 10.61 3.16
CA GLU A 541 -30.50 11.37 1.92
C GLU A 541 -30.75 10.47 0.71
N ASP A 542 -31.55 10.93 -0.26
CA ASP A 542 -31.90 10.16 -1.46
C ASP A 542 -30.65 9.70 -2.22
N GLY A 543 -30.56 8.38 -2.44
CA GLY A 543 -29.42 7.78 -3.11
C GLY A 543 -28.20 7.55 -2.23
N SER A 544 -28.26 7.88 -0.93
CA SER A 544 -27.18 7.52 0.01
C SER A 544 -27.26 6.04 0.39
N ILE A 545 -26.08 5.43 0.57
CA ILE A 545 -25.92 4.05 1.00
C ILE A 545 -25.58 4.04 2.47
N VAL A 546 -26.15 3.07 3.21
CA VAL A 546 -25.72 2.79 4.58
C VAL A 546 -24.37 2.07 4.52
N GLU A 547 -23.34 2.76 4.99
CA GLU A 547 -22.00 2.19 5.03
C GLU A 547 -21.81 1.40 6.32
N THR A 548 -21.41 0.15 6.20
CA THR A 548 -21.12 -0.70 7.36
C THR A 548 -19.72 -1.29 7.26
N ASP A 549 -18.98 -1.18 8.34
CA ASP A 549 -17.64 -1.72 8.50
C ASP A 549 -17.62 -2.61 9.75
N THR A 550 -17.34 -3.89 9.60
CA THR A 550 -17.33 -4.87 10.69
C THR A 550 -16.00 -5.60 10.72
N ILE A 551 -15.40 -5.65 11.90
CA ILE A 551 -14.11 -6.33 12.12
C ILE A 551 -14.19 -7.13 13.42
N SER A 552 -13.96 -8.43 13.33
CA SER A 552 -13.92 -9.29 14.50
C SER A 552 -12.74 -8.98 15.43
N SER A 553 -12.88 -9.32 16.70
CA SER A 553 -11.83 -9.12 17.70
C SER A 553 -10.54 -9.91 17.41
N SER A 554 -10.64 -11.05 16.73
CA SER A 554 -9.49 -11.88 16.32
C SER A 554 -8.65 -11.16 15.27
N VAL A 555 -9.29 -10.59 14.24
CA VAL A 555 -8.65 -9.79 13.19
C VAL A 555 -7.98 -8.56 13.79
N SER A 556 -8.71 -7.82 14.61
CA SER A 556 -8.21 -6.62 15.31
C SER A 556 -6.96 -6.91 16.15
N SER A 557 -6.95 -8.02 16.90
CA SER A 557 -5.78 -8.45 17.67
C SER A 557 -4.57 -8.74 16.78
N THR A 558 -4.79 -9.43 15.67
CA THR A 558 -3.75 -9.73 14.67
C THR A 558 -3.19 -8.45 14.03
N MET A 559 -4.06 -7.52 13.65
CA MET A 559 -3.65 -6.23 13.10
C MET A 559 -2.79 -5.41 14.06
N LYS A 560 -3.15 -5.35 15.35
CA LYS A 560 -2.31 -4.69 16.39
C LYS A 560 -0.93 -5.33 16.49
N LYS A 561 -0.88 -6.67 16.53
CA LYS A 561 0.38 -7.41 16.61
C LYS A 561 1.26 -7.12 15.39
N ASN A 562 0.68 -7.16 14.20
CA ASN A 562 1.39 -6.87 12.95
C ASN A 562 1.88 -5.43 12.89
N ALA A 563 1.10 -4.47 13.37
CA ALA A 563 1.49 -3.07 13.46
C ALA A 563 2.76 -2.86 14.30
N ILE A 564 2.80 -3.45 15.49
CA ILE A 564 3.95 -3.35 16.39
C ILE A 564 5.17 -4.07 15.78
N LEU A 565 4.95 -5.28 15.27
CA LEU A 565 6.01 -6.11 14.69
C LEU A 565 6.63 -5.45 13.45
N SER A 566 5.82 -4.83 12.57
CA SER A 566 6.31 -4.13 11.37
C SER A 566 7.24 -2.97 11.72
N VAL A 567 6.87 -2.15 12.71
CA VAL A 567 7.72 -1.02 13.13
C VAL A 567 9.04 -1.51 13.74
N ILE A 568 9.00 -2.57 14.56
CA ILE A 568 10.20 -3.17 15.15
C ILE A 568 11.11 -3.74 14.06
N LEU A 569 10.56 -4.54 13.15
CA LEU A 569 11.33 -5.18 12.07
C LEU A 569 11.93 -4.14 11.11
N ALA A 570 11.16 -3.12 10.73
CA ALA A 570 11.68 -2.03 9.92
C ALA A 570 12.84 -1.32 10.62
N THR A 571 12.71 -1.01 11.91
CA THR A 571 13.76 -0.36 12.70
C THR A 571 15.02 -1.23 12.77
N ILE A 572 14.88 -2.53 12.98
CA ILE A 572 16.01 -3.49 13.00
C ILE A 572 16.66 -3.57 11.62
N ALA A 573 15.86 -3.71 10.55
CA ALA A 573 16.40 -3.76 9.18
C ALA A 573 17.17 -2.48 8.82
N MET A 574 16.66 -1.32 9.22
CA MET A 574 17.33 -0.04 9.06
C MET A 574 18.63 0.04 9.87
N LEU A 575 18.64 -0.45 11.11
CA LEU A 575 19.85 -0.52 11.94
C LEU A 575 20.93 -1.36 11.25
N ILE A 576 20.57 -2.54 10.77
CA ILE A 576 21.47 -3.44 10.04
C ILE A 576 22.00 -2.77 8.78
N TYR A 577 21.11 -2.14 7.99
CA TYR A 577 21.49 -1.44 6.78
C TYR A 577 22.49 -0.29 7.05
N ILE A 578 22.20 0.55 8.03
CA ILE A 578 23.06 1.69 8.38
C ILE A 578 24.41 1.20 8.91
N PHE A 579 24.41 0.16 9.75
CA PHE A 579 25.64 -0.46 10.24
C PHE A 579 26.50 -1.03 9.09
N ALA A 580 25.91 -1.77 8.18
CA ALA A 580 26.60 -2.32 7.00
C ALA A 580 27.18 -1.21 6.11
N ARG A 581 26.42 -0.12 5.94
CA ARG A 581 26.78 1.03 5.09
C ARG A 581 27.91 1.90 5.67
N PHE A 582 27.84 2.22 6.94
CA PHE A 582 28.80 3.10 7.58
C PHE A 582 29.93 2.36 8.29
N ARG A 583 29.73 1.06 8.61
CA ARG A 583 30.69 0.22 9.33
C ARG A 583 31.17 0.82 10.67
N ASP A 584 30.28 1.57 11.32
CA ASP A 584 30.50 2.18 12.63
C ASP A 584 29.17 2.15 13.40
N ILE A 585 29.15 1.42 14.51
CA ILE A 585 27.98 1.26 15.36
C ILE A 585 27.45 2.56 15.94
N LYS A 586 28.31 3.58 16.13
CA LYS A 586 27.91 4.88 16.68
C LYS A 586 26.99 5.65 15.72
N PHE A 587 27.24 5.57 14.40
CA PHE A 587 26.35 6.14 13.41
C PHE A 587 25.00 5.43 13.41
N ALA A 588 25.01 4.09 13.47
CA ALA A 588 23.80 3.31 13.48
C ALA A 588 22.94 3.55 14.72
N LEU A 589 23.56 3.54 15.92
CA LEU A 589 22.84 3.83 17.17
C LEU A 589 22.28 5.25 17.21
N ALA A 590 23.04 6.25 16.76
CA ALA A 590 22.59 7.64 16.73
C ALA A 590 21.39 7.82 15.78
N ALA A 591 21.39 7.15 14.63
CA ALA A 591 20.27 7.15 13.71
C ALA A 591 19.01 6.50 14.32
N VAL A 592 19.15 5.35 14.97
CA VAL A 592 18.02 4.66 15.62
C VAL A 592 17.47 5.47 16.78
N MET A 593 18.33 6.12 17.59
CA MET A 593 17.85 7.02 18.65
C MET A 593 17.04 8.19 18.10
N ALA A 594 17.44 8.76 16.97
CA ALA A 594 16.68 9.81 16.30
C ALA A 594 15.36 9.29 15.75
N LEU A 595 15.34 8.10 15.13
CA LEU A 595 14.11 7.45 14.65
C LEU A 595 13.12 7.15 15.77
N LEU A 596 13.59 6.60 16.89
CA LEU A 596 12.74 6.34 18.05
C LEU A 596 12.12 7.63 18.58
N GLN A 597 12.90 8.71 18.60
CA GLN A 597 12.37 10.03 18.97
C GLN A 597 11.31 10.49 17.98
N ASP A 598 11.49 10.31 16.66
CA ASP A 598 10.51 10.71 15.66
C ASP A 598 9.20 9.95 15.85
N VAL A 599 9.26 8.63 16.00
CA VAL A 599 8.11 7.77 16.27
C VAL A 599 7.37 8.20 17.55
N LEU A 600 8.08 8.44 18.65
CA LEU A 600 7.48 8.84 19.92
C LEU A 600 6.82 10.23 19.85
N VAL A 601 7.40 11.18 19.14
CA VAL A 601 6.79 12.51 18.95
C VAL A 601 5.55 12.43 18.06
N VAL A 602 5.56 11.59 17.03
CA VAL A 602 4.36 11.37 16.20
C VAL A 602 3.28 10.65 17.00
N ILE A 603 3.61 9.66 17.84
CA ILE A 603 2.65 9.05 18.77
C ILE A 603 2.09 10.11 19.75
N THR A 604 2.91 11.03 20.22
CA THR A 604 2.45 12.17 21.03
C THR A 604 1.42 13.01 20.28
N PHE A 605 1.66 13.29 19.00
CA PHE A 605 0.73 14.02 18.17
C PHE A 605 -0.63 13.27 18.06
N TYR A 606 -0.61 11.95 17.82
CA TYR A 606 -1.82 11.12 17.81
C TYR A 606 -2.56 11.15 19.14
N ALA A 607 -1.84 11.11 20.27
CA ALA A 607 -2.42 11.15 21.61
C ALA A 607 -3.09 12.50 21.93
N VAL A 608 -2.40 13.61 21.61
CA VAL A 608 -2.86 14.98 21.93
C VAL A 608 -4.03 15.40 21.05
N PHE A 609 -3.95 15.15 19.74
CA PHE A 609 -4.97 15.56 18.78
C PHE A 609 -6.05 14.51 18.56
N ARG A 610 -5.96 13.36 19.24
CA ARG A 610 -6.95 12.27 19.16
C ARG A 610 -7.18 11.77 17.72
N VAL A 611 -6.14 11.82 16.87
CA VAL A 611 -6.22 11.29 15.52
C VAL A 611 -6.47 9.78 15.57
N PRO A 612 -7.33 9.21 14.72
CA PRO A 612 -7.59 7.77 14.70
C PRO A 612 -6.32 6.95 14.44
N VAL A 613 -6.11 5.91 15.25
CA VAL A 613 -4.98 4.98 15.14
C VAL A 613 -5.47 3.67 14.54
N GLY A 614 -5.25 3.47 13.25
CA GLY A 614 -5.66 2.30 12.49
C GLY A 614 -4.58 1.85 11.50
N ASN A 615 -4.99 1.20 10.44
CA ASN A 615 -4.08 0.72 9.40
C ASN A 615 -3.25 1.84 8.75
N THR A 616 -3.84 3.01 8.54
CA THR A 616 -3.15 4.19 8.02
C THR A 616 -2.02 4.68 8.94
N PHE A 617 -2.15 4.49 10.26
CA PHE A 617 -1.08 4.78 11.23
C PHE A 617 0.19 3.97 10.92
N ILE A 618 0.06 2.67 10.58
CA ILE A 618 1.21 1.82 10.25
C ILE A 618 1.93 2.36 9.02
N ALA A 619 1.17 2.71 7.98
CA ALA A 619 1.71 3.29 6.76
C ALA A 619 2.44 4.62 7.01
N CYS A 620 1.84 5.49 7.83
CA CYS A 620 2.46 6.74 8.24
C CYS A 620 3.76 6.51 9.00
N MET A 621 3.77 5.63 10.02
CA MET A 621 4.96 5.36 10.84
C MET A 621 6.11 4.82 10.02
N LEU A 622 5.86 3.81 9.17
CA LEU A 622 6.91 3.22 8.34
C LEU A 622 7.44 4.21 7.29
N THR A 623 6.55 5.03 6.72
CA THR A 623 6.96 6.08 5.77
C THR A 623 7.83 7.14 6.46
N ILE A 624 7.45 7.58 7.66
CA ILE A 624 8.22 8.56 8.44
C ILE A 624 9.60 8.00 8.80
N VAL A 625 9.66 6.74 9.25
CA VAL A 625 10.90 6.02 9.53
C VAL A 625 11.80 5.95 8.29
N GLY A 626 11.25 5.59 7.12
CA GLY A 626 11.99 5.53 5.87
C GLY A 626 12.48 6.90 5.38
N TYR A 627 11.66 7.94 5.52
CA TYR A 627 11.99 9.29 5.07
C TYR A 627 12.99 10.01 6.01
N SER A 628 12.80 9.91 7.32
CA SER A 628 13.65 10.59 8.30
C SER A 628 15.11 10.12 8.22
N ILE A 629 15.31 8.84 7.98
CA ILE A 629 16.66 8.28 7.79
C ILE A 629 17.40 8.89 6.60
N ASN A 630 16.69 9.28 5.53
CA ASN A 630 17.32 9.88 4.35
C ASN A 630 18.08 11.18 4.72
N GLY A 631 17.44 12.08 5.47
CA GLY A 631 18.10 13.29 5.99
C GLY A 631 19.30 12.98 6.87
N THR A 632 19.20 11.96 7.71
CA THR A 632 20.28 11.49 8.58
C THR A 632 21.48 10.96 7.80
N ILE A 633 21.26 10.11 6.80
CA ILE A 633 22.31 9.54 5.92
C ILE A 633 23.09 10.66 5.23
N ILE A 634 22.41 11.69 4.73
CA ILE A 634 23.03 12.83 4.06
C ILE A 634 24.01 13.55 4.97
N ILE A 635 23.64 13.81 6.21
CA ILE A 635 24.48 14.50 7.19
C ILE A 635 25.66 13.60 7.60
N PHE A 636 25.41 12.33 7.82
CA PHE A 636 26.46 11.37 8.19
C PHE A 636 27.45 11.12 7.06
N ASP A 637 26.99 11.04 5.81
CA ASP A 637 27.89 10.93 4.67
C ASP A 637 28.78 12.16 4.54
N ARG A 638 28.24 13.37 4.80
CA ARG A 638 29.00 14.61 4.82
C ARG A 638 30.03 14.66 5.97
N ILE A 639 29.64 14.25 7.17
CA ILE A 639 30.59 14.15 8.32
C ILE A 639 31.73 13.19 7.95
N ARG A 640 31.42 12.03 7.38
CA ARG A 640 32.39 11.03 6.93
C ARG A 640 33.30 11.55 5.82
N GLU A 641 32.76 12.26 4.84
CA GLU A 641 33.53 12.92 3.78
C GLU A 641 34.54 13.90 4.35
N MET A 642 34.10 14.76 5.29
CA MET A 642 34.96 15.74 5.94
C MET A 642 36.00 15.10 6.89
N LEU A 643 35.65 14.01 7.58
CA LEU A 643 36.58 13.21 8.38
C LEU A 643 37.72 12.62 7.55
N LYS A 644 37.45 12.18 6.31
CA LYS A 644 38.50 11.66 5.40
C LYS A 644 39.53 12.73 5.01
N SER A 645 39.13 13.99 4.97
CA SER A 645 40.00 15.12 4.64
C SER A 645 40.58 15.81 5.88
N ALA A 646 40.20 15.37 7.09
CA ALA A 646 40.66 15.96 8.36
C ALA A 646 42.16 15.71 8.60
N ASN A 647 42.78 16.60 9.34
CA ASN A 647 44.15 16.49 9.83
C ASN A 647 44.17 16.48 11.37
N SER A 648 45.34 16.20 11.96
CA SER A 648 45.49 16.08 13.42
C SER A 648 45.21 17.40 14.22
N LYS A 649 45.07 18.54 13.54
CA LYS A 649 44.71 19.83 14.14
C LYS A 649 43.21 20.16 13.99
N THR A 650 42.44 19.35 13.26
CA THR A 650 41.02 19.62 12.99
C THR A 650 40.18 19.53 14.27
N ASN A 651 39.35 20.52 14.52
CA ASN A 651 38.38 20.51 15.62
C ASN A 651 37.11 19.75 15.20
N ILE A 652 36.80 18.66 15.90
CA ILE A 652 35.61 17.80 15.59
C ILE A 652 34.33 18.62 15.67
N THR A 653 34.18 19.50 16.66
CA THR A 653 32.96 20.31 16.82
C THR A 653 32.73 21.22 15.61
N GLU A 654 33.78 21.88 15.14
CA GLU A 654 33.70 22.73 13.95
C GLU A 654 33.44 21.93 12.69
N LEU A 655 34.04 20.74 12.55
CA LEU A 655 33.82 19.84 11.43
C LEU A 655 32.38 19.42 11.37
N VAL A 656 31.78 18.97 12.47
CA VAL A 656 30.37 18.52 12.52
C VAL A 656 29.43 19.70 12.24
N ASN A 657 29.64 20.87 12.85
CA ASN A 657 28.84 22.06 12.59
C ASN A 657 28.94 22.51 11.13
N SER A 658 30.11 22.40 10.51
CA SER A 658 30.32 22.70 9.10
C SER A 658 29.60 21.67 8.19
N ALA A 659 29.66 20.39 8.55
CA ALA A 659 28.92 19.33 7.84
C ALA A 659 27.40 19.56 7.84
N ILE A 660 26.82 19.84 9.02
CA ILE A 660 25.39 20.14 9.16
C ILE A 660 25.03 21.40 8.37
N THR A 661 25.81 22.48 8.52
CA THR A 661 25.56 23.77 7.85
C THR A 661 25.58 23.61 6.31
N SER A 662 26.54 22.82 5.78
CA SER A 662 26.67 22.60 4.34
C SER A 662 25.49 21.81 3.75
N THR A 663 24.88 20.93 4.54
CA THR A 663 23.71 20.10 4.10
C THR A 663 22.36 20.75 4.42
N LEU A 664 22.33 21.80 5.25
CA LEU A 664 21.09 22.41 5.75
C LEU A 664 20.15 22.91 4.63
N THR A 665 20.70 23.65 3.65
CA THR A 665 19.88 24.17 2.53
C THR A 665 19.25 23.04 1.71
N ARG A 666 19.98 21.95 1.53
CA ARG A 666 19.49 20.76 0.86
C ARG A 666 18.35 20.12 1.66
N ASN A 667 18.54 19.85 2.95
CA ASN A 667 17.51 19.27 3.80
C ASN A 667 16.25 20.14 3.89
N ILE A 668 16.40 21.48 3.93
CA ILE A 668 15.24 22.40 3.87
C ILE A 668 14.50 22.27 2.53
N ASN A 669 15.21 22.28 1.42
CA ASN A 669 14.58 22.22 0.10
C ASN A 669 13.86 20.89 -0.11
N THR A 670 14.44 19.75 0.29
CA THR A 670 13.82 18.43 0.20
C THR A 670 12.59 18.33 1.09
N THR A 671 12.65 18.85 2.31
CA THR A 671 11.50 18.89 3.21
C THR A 671 10.36 19.74 2.62
N ILE A 672 10.68 20.94 2.08
CA ILE A 672 9.68 21.83 1.47
C ILE A 672 9.04 21.18 0.25
N THR A 673 9.80 20.51 -0.63
CA THR A 673 9.24 19.86 -1.82
C THR A 673 8.24 18.76 -1.48
N THR A 674 8.54 17.97 -0.46
CA THR A 674 7.61 16.93 0.01
C THR A 674 6.42 17.52 0.75
N LEU A 675 6.63 18.56 1.56
CA LEU A 675 5.55 19.26 2.26
C LEU A 675 4.59 19.95 1.31
N ILE A 676 5.03 20.53 0.19
CA ILE A 676 4.15 21.13 -0.82
C ILE A 676 3.10 20.12 -1.27
N MET A 677 3.51 18.90 -1.60
CA MET A 677 2.61 17.85 -2.07
C MET A 677 1.62 17.41 -0.97
N LEU A 678 2.13 17.15 0.24
CA LEU A 678 1.30 16.68 1.35
C LEU A 678 0.34 17.76 1.87
N VAL A 679 0.75 19.03 1.91
CA VAL A 679 -0.10 20.15 2.33
C VAL A 679 -1.24 20.36 1.32
N MET A 680 -0.97 20.26 0.02
CA MET A 680 -2.03 20.32 -0.98
C MET A 680 -3.01 19.17 -0.83
N LEU A 681 -2.51 17.97 -0.57
CA LEU A 681 -3.33 16.79 -0.31
C LEU A 681 -4.17 16.95 0.97
N TYR A 682 -3.62 17.55 2.03
CA TYR A 682 -4.35 17.84 3.26
C TYR A 682 -5.45 18.90 3.08
N ILE A 683 -5.16 19.97 2.35
CA ILE A 683 -6.12 21.08 2.16
C ILE A 683 -7.31 20.64 1.30
N LEU A 684 -7.04 19.95 0.19
CA LEU A 684 -8.03 19.65 -0.84
C LEU A 684 -8.61 18.23 -0.75
N GLY A 685 -7.94 17.31 -0.06
CA GLY A 685 -8.35 15.91 0.03
C GLY A 685 -9.60 15.71 0.89
N VAL A 686 -10.27 14.56 0.71
CA VAL A 686 -11.36 14.09 1.56
C VAL A 686 -10.86 13.72 2.96
N THR A 687 -11.78 13.49 3.90
CA THR A 687 -11.46 13.24 5.33
C THR A 687 -10.46 12.10 5.50
N SER A 688 -10.65 10.96 4.84
CA SER A 688 -9.73 9.81 4.94
C SER A 688 -8.31 10.14 4.46
N VAL A 689 -8.19 10.99 3.42
CA VAL A 689 -6.89 11.48 2.92
C VAL A 689 -6.26 12.46 3.90
N LYS A 690 -7.05 13.29 4.58
CA LYS A 690 -6.57 14.22 5.61
C LYS A 690 -6.04 13.49 6.83
N GLU A 691 -6.72 12.43 7.27
CA GLU A 691 -6.29 11.58 8.38
C GLU A 691 -4.95 10.89 8.11
N PHE A 692 -4.65 10.60 6.85
CA PHE A 692 -3.37 10.06 6.42
C PHE A 692 -2.28 11.14 6.25
N SER A 693 -2.60 12.24 5.58
CA SER A 693 -1.63 13.27 5.20
C SER A 693 -1.15 14.13 6.37
N LEU A 694 -2.01 14.42 7.35
CA LEU A 694 -1.67 15.26 8.49
C LEU A 694 -0.56 14.67 9.39
N PRO A 695 -0.63 13.38 9.82
CA PRO A 695 0.47 12.76 10.55
C PRO A 695 1.77 12.69 9.75
N LEU A 696 1.70 12.50 8.43
CA LEU A 696 2.88 12.52 7.56
C LEU A 696 3.54 13.91 7.53
N ILE A 697 2.75 14.99 7.44
CA ILE A 697 3.25 16.36 7.51
C ILE A 697 4.02 16.57 8.81
N VAL A 698 3.42 16.18 9.95
CA VAL A 698 4.06 16.29 11.27
C VAL A 698 5.33 15.45 11.33
N GLY A 699 5.27 14.20 10.85
CA GLY A 699 6.42 13.28 10.85
C GLY A 699 7.59 13.78 10.00
N ILE A 700 7.31 14.37 8.83
CA ILE A 700 8.35 14.97 7.98
C ILE A 700 9.01 16.18 8.65
N ILE A 701 8.23 17.03 9.30
CA ILE A 701 8.77 18.18 10.07
C ILE A 701 9.62 17.68 11.24
N VAL A 702 9.15 16.68 11.97
CA VAL A 702 9.88 16.07 13.09
C VAL A 702 11.14 15.37 12.59
N GLY A 703 11.09 14.64 11.46
CA GLY A 703 12.24 13.99 10.84
C GLY A 703 13.30 15.00 10.34
N PHE A 704 12.88 16.14 9.80
CA PHE A 704 13.80 17.24 9.50
C PHE A 704 14.48 17.75 10.77
N TYR A 705 13.71 18.00 11.82
CA TYR A 705 14.24 18.46 13.10
C TYR A 705 15.24 17.45 13.70
N SER A 706 14.89 16.18 13.75
CA SER A 706 15.75 15.13 14.33
C SER A 706 17.03 14.95 13.52
N SER A 707 16.95 14.93 12.20
CA SER A 707 18.12 14.80 11.32
C SER A 707 19.12 15.94 11.53
N VAL A 708 18.64 17.19 11.56
CA VAL A 708 19.51 18.38 11.66
C VAL A 708 20.07 18.57 13.08
N PHE A 709 19.22 18.44 14.11
CA PHE A 709 19.56 18.85 15.46
C PHE A 709 19.94 17.70 16.40
N LEU A 710 19.33 16.51 16.23
CA LEU A 710 19.51 15.42 17.19
C LEU A 710 20.50 14.37 16.73
N THR A 711 20.43 13.93 15.49
CA THR A 711 21.24 12.79 15.01
C THR A 711 22.73 13.02 15.18
N SER A 712 23.22 14.17 14.73
CA SER A 712 24.64 14.53 14.89
C SER A 712 25.02 14.75 16.36
N SER A 713 24.08 15.26 17.17
CA SER A 713 24.27 15.46 18.62
C SER A 713 24.39 14.11 19.33
N PHE A 714 23.57 13.13 19.01
CA PHE A 714 23.65 11.77 19.54
C PHE A 714 24.94 11.07 19.12
N TRP A 715 25.35 11.16 17.85
CA TRP A 715 26.61 10.63 17.39
C TRP A 715 27.81 11.26 18.13
N TYR A 716 27.78 12.58 18.30
CA TYR A 716 28.82 13.31 19.04
C TYR A 716 28.90 12.87 20.50
N MET A 717 27.77 12.63 21.16
CA MET A 717 27.69 12.13 22.54
C MET A 717 28.12 10.67 22.69
N LEU A 718 27.81 9.80 21.74
CA LEU A 718 28.19 8.38 21.72
C LEU A 718 29.70 8.13 21.49
N GLY A 719 30.49 9.16 21.47
CA GLY A 719 31.94 9.09 21.37
C GLY A 719 32.53 9.67 20.09
N GLY A 720 31.70 10.30 19.24
CA GLY A 720 32.15 11.07 18.08
C GLY A 720 33.06 12.25 18.46
N LYS A 721 32.97 12.77 19.71
CA LYS A 721 33.80 13.82 20.26
C LYS A 721 35.25 13.38 20.53
N ASN A 722 35.52 12.07 20.58
CA ASN A 722 36.86 11.59 20.95
C ASN A 722 37.84 11.80 19.79
N ARG A 723 38.99 12.35 20.10
CA ARG A 723 40.08 12.65 19.14
C ARG A 723 40.53 11.38 18.38
N GLY A 724 40.39 10.21 18.98
CA GLY A 724 40.67 8.92 18.36
C GLY A 724 39.91 8.68 17.04
N VAL A 725 38.74 9.31 16.81
CA VAL A 725 38.03 9.24 15.55
C VAL A 725 38.80 9.92 14.41
N ILE A 726 39.44 11.06 14.69
CA ILE A 726 40.33 11.73 13.71
C ILE A 726 41.58 10.91 13.49
N ASP A 727 42.21 10.43 14.60
CA ASP A 727 43.45 9.66 14.51
C ASP A 727 43.24 8.36 13.71
N GLU A 728 42.10 7.70 13.88
CA GLU A 728 41.73 6.52 13.08
C GLU A 728 41.55 6.87 11.59
N ALA A 729 40.87 7.97 11.28
CA ALA A 729 40.65 8.42 9.90
C ALA A 729 42.00 8.79 9.22
N VAL A 730 42.87 9.51 9.94
CA VAL A 730 44.24 9.89 9.49
C VAL A 730 45.10 8.62 9.26
N ASN A 731 45.07 7.66 10.17
CA ASN A 731 45.84 6.42 10.05
C ASN A 731 45.34 5.55 8.89
N LYS A 732 44.01 5.42 8.67
CA LYS A 732 43.45 4.73 7.50
C LYS A 732 43.90 5.38 6.19
N ARG A 733 43.97 6.71 6.13
CA ARG A 733 44.46 7.44 4.96
C ARG A 733 45.94 7.18 4.71
N LYS A 734 46.80 7.29 5.73
CA LYS A 734 48.25 7.01 5.63
C LYS A 734 48.49 5.57 5.14
N LYS A 735 47.73 4.60 5.65
CA LYS A 735 47.82 3.22 5.24
C LYS A 735 47.39 3.01 3.75
N ALA A 736 46.37 3.70 3.29
CA ALA A 736 45.95 3.66 1.90
C ALA A 736 46.97 4.31 0.94
N GLU A 737 47.59 5.41 1.37
CA GLU A 737 48.66 6.10 0.62
C GLU A 737 49.97 5.25 0.56
N SER A 738 50.29 4.48 1.61
CA SER A 738 51.45 3.56 1.57
C SER A 738 51.23 2.38 0.60
N ILE A 739 50.03 1.75 0.63
CA ILE A 739 49.70 0.66 -0.26
C ILE A 739 49.67 1.10 -1.74
N GLY A 740 49.20 2.35 -2.01
CA GLY A 740 49.22 2.92 -3.37
C GLY A 740 50.64 3.27 -3.88
N LYS A 741 51.62 3.49 -3.00
CA LYS A 741 53.01 3.74 -3.35
C LYS A 741 53.75 2.41 -3.60
N ASP A 742 53.46 1.37 -2.86
CA ASP A 742 54.07 0.06 -3.01
C ASP A 742 53.53 -0.66 -4.26
N GLY A 743 52.26 -0.39 -4.69
CA GLY A 743 51.70 -0.90 -5.95
C GLY A 743 52.14 -0.19 -7.24
N ALA A 744 52.82 0.95 -7.13
CA ALA A 744 53.38 1.68 -8.27
C ALA A 744 54.88 1.38 -8.52
N GLN A 745 55.47 0.44 -7.78
CA GLN A 745 56.86 -0.02 -7.92
C GLN A 745 56.97 -1.47 -8.42
N VAL A 746 55.90 -2.08 -8.91
CA VAL A 746 55.94 -3.39 -9.52
C VAL A 746 55.52 -3.31 -11.00
#